data_cd7f0e7bda0ecf9adc5ae0c5ded8f0ff
#
_entry.id   cd7f0e7bda0ecf9adc5ae0c5ded8f0ff
#
_cell.length_a   1.000
_cell.length_b   1.000
_cell.length_c   1.000
_cell.angle_alpha   90.00
_cell.angle_beta   90.00
_cell.angle_gamma   90.00
#
_symmetry.space_group_name_H-M   'P 1'
#
loop_
_entity.id
_entity.type
_entity.pdbx_description
1 polymer ?
#
loop_
_entity_poly.entity_id
_entity_poly.type
_entity_poly.pdbx_seq_one_letter_code
_entity_poly.pdbx_strand_id
1 'polypeptide(L)'
;MRKDKFFAALLMAAMTSLSASAQHQFSVQANKPGVEIQPTMYGIFFEDINFGADGGLYAELVENRSFEFPQRLMGWNTFGNVSLNDVKPAFDRNPHYVTLETAGAKEKQTGLENRGFFGMGLKKDMKYDFSVFARLHLLNGKQAKIRVELVGADNGVIAKQTITVTNNKWQKYTATLTSTKTDPKGLMRIFLEGNESIDLDHISLFPGDNWHGLRADLVQDLADLHPGIFRFPGGCIVEGTDLDTRYQWKKSVGATENRPLNENRWRDTFPHRLYPNYYQSLGLGFYEYFLLSEKIGAEPLPILSVGLACQYQNRDDDKNAHVAVDDLQSYIDDALDLIEFANGPVTSKWGKLRADMGHPAPFNLKQIGIGNEQWGPMYPERLQKFMEQIRAKYPKMKICGSSGPSANGDKFDYGWEQMRKLGVDLVDEHYYMSPEWFRSNAGRYDNYDRKGPKVFAGEYAAHAKHDPNSWEAALSEAAFMTGLERNADVVYQATYAPLFAHVEGWQWRPDLIWFDNLTSVRSANYYVQQLYGLNKGTHVLKLTEDGKAVEGKDGLYATACYDKNTKSYIVKIANTSNEEKDITVTFNGLKKLNGGKLTLLHADDIQAENKIDNKNAVVPVTSDVEANGNVLNVKMKANSFAVYRF
;
A
#
# COMPACT_ATOMS: atom_id res chain seq x y z
N MET A 1 34.59 -88.44 -23.93
CA MET A 1 33.59 -87.46 -24.32
C MET A 1 33.61 -86.41 -23.22
N ARG A 2 34.30 -85.28 -23.43
CA ARG A 2 34.62 -84.25 -22.47
C ARG A 2 33.61 -83.13 -22.62
N LYS A 3 33.06 -82.68 -21.45
CA LYS A 3 32.26 -81.50 -21.31
C LYS A 3 33.16 -80.35 -20.84
N ASP A 4 33.32 -79.32 -21.64
CA ASP A 4 34.03 -78.12 -21.25
C ASP A 4 32.98 -77.08 -20.82
N LYS A 5 33.17 -76.58 -19.62
CA LYS A 5 32.37 -75.51 -19.02
C LYS A 5 33.05 -74.18 -19.33
N PHE A 6 32.33 -73.27 -20.00
CA PHE A 6 32.73 -71.85 -20.11
C PHE A 6 32.04 -71.10 -19.00
N PHE A 7 32.82 -70.49 -18.10
CA PHE A 7 32.40 -69.49 -17.18
C PHE A 7 32.48 -68.11 -17.85
N ALA A 8 31.34 -67.43 -18.02
CA ALA A 8 31.30 -66.04 -18.42
C ALA A 8 31.18 -65.18 -17.17
N ALA A 9 32.22 -64.43 -16.84
CA ALA A 9 32.19 -63.41 -15.79
C ALA A 9 31.55 -62.15 -16.32
N LEU A 10 30.36 -61.79 -15.83
CA LEU A 10 29.67 -60.51 -16.09
C LEU A 10 30.26 -59.44 -15.16
N LEU A 11 31.10 -58.55 -15.67
CA LEU A 11 31.50 -57.31 -14.99
C LEU A 11 30.37 -56.32 -15.12
N MET A 12 29.57 -56.12 -14.07
CA MET A 12 28.70 -54.96 -13.92
C MET A 12 29.55 -53.74 -13.55
N ALA A 13 29.84 -52.88 -14.52
CA ALA A 13 30.34 -51.54 -14.26
C ALA A 13 29.16 -50.67 -13.82
N ALA A 14 29.07 -50.43 -12.53
CA ALA A 14 28.18 -49.37 -11.99
C ALA A 14 28.72 -48.02 -12.45
N MET A 15 28.16 -47.47 -13.51
CA MET A 15 28.33 -46.05 -13.83
C MET A 15 27.52 -45.24 -12.81
N THR A 16 28.17 -44.79 -11.75
CA THR A 16 27.66 -43.65 -10.95
C THR A 16 27.78 -42.41 -11.84
N SER A 17 26.70 -42.03 -12.47
CA SER A 17 26.58 -40.69 -13.06
C SER A 17 26.62 -39.67 -11.92
N LEU A 18 27.80 -39.18 -11.60
CA LEU A 18 27.93 -37.89 -10.93
C LEU A 18 27.37 -36.86 -11.91
N SER A 19 26.16 -36.41 -11.67
CA SER A 19 25.64 -35.20 -12.27
C SER A 19 26.57 -34.08 -11.81
N ALA A 20 27.58 -33.73 -12.60
CA ALA A 20 28.31 -32.50 -12.41
C ALA A 20 27.27 -31.38 -12.57
N SER A 21 26.85 -30.75 -11.46
CA SER A 21 26.08 -29.50 -11.49
C SER A 21 26.84 -28.55 -12.43
N ALA A 22 26.17 -28.06 -13.47
CA ALA A 22 26.82 -27.15 -14.41
C ALA A 22 27.22 -25.88 -13.63
N GLN A 23 28.51 -25.60 -13.61
CA GLN A 23 29.01 -24.39 -12.92
C GLN A 23 28.69 -23.16 -13.76
N HIS A 24 27.87 -22.25 -13.19
CA HIS A 24 27.50 -20.99 -13.82
C HIS A 24 28.62 -19.95 -13.66
N GLN A 25 28.95 -19.22 -14.73
CA GLN A 25 30.01 -18.22 -14.73
C GLN A 25 29.42 -16.83 -15.01
N PHE A 26 29.22 -16.03 -13.97
CA PHE A 26 28.73 -14.67 -14.11
C PHE A 26 29.88 -13.66 -14.17
N SER A 27 29.79 -12.74 -15.11
CA SER A 27 30.75 -11.67 -15.35
C SER A 27 30.12 -10.31 -15.05
N VAL A 28 30.63 -9.58 -14.08
CA VAL A 28 30.21 -8.21 -13.70
C VAL A 28 31.24 -7.20 -14.17
N GLN A 29 30.84 -6.20 -14.95
CA GLN A 29 31.70 -5.10 -15.39
C GLN A 29 31.80 -4.03 -14.30
N ALA A 30 32.58 -4.29 -13.24
CA ALA A 30 32.58 -3.49 -12.02
C ALA A 30 33.26 -2.12 -12.16
N ASN A 31 34.17 -1.95 -13.13
CA ASN A 31 34.86 -0.69 -13.39
C ASN A 31 34.16 0.23 -14.41
N LYS A 32 32.97 -0.16 -14.90
CA LYS A 32 32.18 0.59 -15.88
C LYS A 32 30.72 0.71 -15.41
N PRO A 33 30.42 1.60 -14.43
CA PRO A 33 29.04 1.88 -14.06
C PRO A 33 28.24 2.28 -15.31
N GLY A 34 27.09 1.65 -15.47
CA GLY A 34 26.17 1.87 -16.57
C GLY A 34 25.16 2.99 -16.29
N VAL A 35 23.91 2.76 -16.65
CA VAL A 35 22.82 3.72 -16.48
C VAL A 35 22.51 3.98 -15.01
N GLU A 36 22.05 5.19 -14.73
CA GLU A 36 21.65 5.60 -13.39
C GLU A 36 20.34 4.91 -12.97
N ILE A 37 20.29 4.45 -11.71
CA ILE A 37 19.08 3.94 -11.09
C ILE A 37 18.41 5.12 -10.38
N GLN A 38 17.15 5.39 -10.74
CA GLN A 38 16.40 6.50 -10.16
C GLN A 38 16.17 6.29 -8.66
N PRO A 39 16.23 7.35 -7.84
CA PRO A 39 15.84 7.26 -6.42
C PRO A 39 14.45 6.68 -6.20
N THR A 40 13.54 6.89 -7.14
CA THR A 40 12.15 6.45 -7.14
C THR A 40 11.92 5.03 -7.66
N MET A 41 12.96 4.26 -7.98
CA MET A 41 12.86 2.95 -8.66
C MET A 41 11.92 1.97 -7.97
N TYR A 42 11.99 1.85 -6.66
CA TYR A 42 11.13 0.97 -5.86
C TYR A 42 10.30 1.78 -4.89
N GLY A 43 9.02 1.45 -4.78
CA GLY A 43 8.11 2.21 -3.94
C GLY A 43 6.90 1.41 -3.50
N ILE A 44 5.88 2.13 -3.06
CA ILE A 44 4.64 1.57 -2.56
C ILE A 44 3.43 2.20 -3.24
N PHE A 45 2.38 1.40 -3.37
CA PHE A 45 1.06 1.78 -3.85
C PHE A 45 0.05 1.63 -2.70
N PHE A 46 -0.72 2.66 -2.42
CA PHE A 46 -1.82 2.59 -1.46
C PHE A 46 -3.16 2.76 -2.15
N GLU A 47 -4.08 1.89 -1.83
CA GLU A 47 -5.49 1.99 -2.12
C GLU A 47 -6.30 1.55 -0.90
N ASP A 48 -7.44 2.19 -0.64
CA ASP A 48 -8.38 1.77 0.39
C ASP A 48 -9.24 0.60 -0.10
N ILE A 49 -8.60 -0.55 -0.24
CA ILE A 49 -9.18 -1.88 -0.42
C ILE A 49 -8.87 -2.71 0.82
N ASN A 50 -9.62 -3.77 1.09
CA ASN A 50 -9.34 -4.70 2.21
C ASN A 50 -9.31 -4.02 3.59
N PHE A 51 -10.07 -2.93 3.79
CA PHE A 51 -10.02 -2.07 4.98
C PHE A 51 -8.63 -1.47 5.23
N GLY A 52 -7.95 -1.07 4.16
CA GLY A 52 -6.60 -0.52 4.26
C GLY A 52 -6.52 0.88 4.88
N ALA A 53 -7.57 1.72 4.74
CA ALA A 53 -7.67 3.03 5.39
C ALA A 53 -8.44 2.96 6.71
N ASP A 54 -9.75 3.20 6.69
CA ASP A 54 -10.59 3.05 7.88
C ASP A 54 -10.60 1.59 8.35
N GLY A 55 -10.25 1.36 9.62
CA GLY A 55 -10.03 0.01 10.16
C GLY A 55 -8.64 -0.57 9.89
N GLY A 56 -7.76 0.19 9.22
CA GLY A 56 -6.39 -0.17 8.89
C GLY A 56 -5.38 0.91 9.26
N LEU A 57 -4.77 1.54 8.26
CA LEU A 57 -3.73 2.55 8.46
C LEU A 57 -4.23 3.78 9.23
N TYR A 58 -5.47 4.21 9.01
CA TYR A 58 -6.10 5.25 9.83
C TYR A 58 -6.48 4.67 11.20
N ALA A 59 -5.90 5.20 12.25
CA ALA A 59 -5.93 4.61 13.59
C ALA A 59 -7.23 4.86 14.37
N GLU A 60 -8.26 5.48 13.78
CA GLU A 60 -9.57 5.63 14.38
C GLU A 60 -10.21 4.27 14.64
N LEU A 61 -10.58 4.01 15.91
CA LEU A 61 -11.17 2.74 16.30
C LEU A 61 -12.71 2.73 16.18
N VAL A 62 -13.34 3.90 16.07
CA VAL A 62 -14.81 4.03 16.04
C VAL A 62 -15.30 3.98 14.60
N GLU A 63 -16.10 2.98 14.28
CA GLU A 63 -16.81 2.89 13.00
C GLU A 63 -17.99 3.87 12.99
N ASN A 64 -18.21 4.56 11.85
CA ASN A 64 -19.32 5.51 11.68
C ASN A 64 -19.41 6.57 12.81
N ARG A 65 -18.29 7.20 13.12
CA ARG A 65 -18.11 8.14 14.24
C ARG A 65 -19.03 9.35 14.25
N SER A 66 -19.57 9.74 13.07
CA SER A 66 -20.42 10.93 12.87
C SER A 66 -21.83 10.57 12.41
N PHE A 67 -22.24 9.30 12.46
CA PHE A 67 -23.59 8.82 12.08
C PHE A 67 -23.98 9.15 10.63
N GLU A 68 -23.02 9.25 9.70
CA GLU A 68 -23.25 9.64 8.32
C GLU A 68 -23.48 8.47 7.36
N PHE A 69 -23.32 7.22 7.79
CA PHE A 69 -23.66 6.07 6.96
C PHE A 69 -25.14 6.14 6.54
N PRO A 70 -25.53 5.61 5.37
CA PRO A 70 -26.94 5.65 4.93
C PRO A 70 -27.89 5.06 5.98
N GLN A 71 -27.50 3.97 6.63
CA GLN A 71 -28.14 3.49 7.86
C GLN A 71 -27.40 4.16 9.04
N ARG A 72 -27.93 5.28 9.53
CA ARG A 72 -27.23 6.19 10.45
C ARG A 72 -26.64 5.53 11.70
N LEU A 73 -27.26 4.48 12.22
CA LEU A 73 -26.77 3.72 13.38
C LEU A 73 -26.01 2.44 12.99
N MET A 74 -25.66 2.24 11.72
CA MET A 74 -24.78 1.13 11.33
C MET A 74 -23.45 1.23 12.11
N GLY A 75 -22.97 0.11 12.67
CA GLY A 75 -21.81 0.06 13.57
C GLY A 75 -22.13 0.37 15.04
N TRP A 76 -23.34 0.85 15.34
CA TRP A 76 -23.78 1.22 16.68
C TRP A 76 -24.91 0.35 17.20
N ASN A 77 -24.79 -0.12 18.44
CA ASN A 77 -25.89 -0.64 19.24
C ASN A 77 -26.36 0.45 20.21
N THR A 78 -27.65 0.52 20.47
CA THR A 78 -28.26 1.53 21.35
C THR A 78 -28.89 0.90 22.58
N PHE A 79 -28.89 1.61 23.69
CA PHE A 79 -29.55 1.26 24.95
C PHE A 79 -30.48 2.40 25.37
N GLY A 80 -31.69 2.10 25.80
CA GLY A 80 -32.64 3.09 26.29
C GLY A 80 -33.14 4.06 25.21
N ASN A 81 -33.29 5.33 25.55
CA ASN A 81 -33.80 6.36 24.65
C ASN A 81 -32.66 7.02 23.86
N VAL A 82 -32.53 6.63 22.60
CA VAL A 82 -31.57 7.21 21.64
C VAL A 82 -32.35 7.66 20.41
N SER A 83 -32.15 8.90 19.99
CA SER A 83 -32.74 9.44 18.76
C SER A 83 -31.70 10.08 17.86
N LEU A 84 -31.95 10.01 16.55
CA LEU A 84 -31.13 10.66 15.51
C LEU A 84 -31.68 12.05 15.22
N ASN A 85 -30.80 13.01 15.05
CA ASN A 85 -31.10 14.39 14.79
C ASN A 85 -30.12 15.01 13.79
N ASP A 86 -30.52 16.14 13.18
CA ASP A 86 -29.71 16.94 12.24
C ASP A 86 -29.94 18.45 12.41
N VAL A 87 -30.69 18.86 13.47
CA VAL A 87 -31.07 20.25 13.70
C VAL A 87 -29.95 20.99 14.42
N LYS A 88 -29.42 22.06 13.82
CA LYS A 88 -28.26 22.81 14.32
C LYS A 88 -27.07 21.91 14.61
N PRO A 89 -26.54 21.21 13.58
CA PRO A 89 -25.47 20.26 13.73
C PRO A 89 -24.18 20.90 14.23
N ALA A 90 -23.22 20.06 14.64
CA ALA A 90 -21.86 20.49 14.96
C ALA A 90 -21.07 20.87 13.69
N PHE A 91 -21.34 20.17 12.58
CA PHE A 91 -20.62 20.29 11.30
C PHE A 91 -21.58 20.30 10.12
N ASP A 92 -21.37 21.24 9.19
CA ASP A 92 -22.26 21.41 8.02
C ASP A 92 -22.21 20.23 7.06
N ARG A 93 -21.05 19.57 6.95
CA ARG A 93 -20.85 18.45 5.99
C ARG A 93 -21.08 17.08 6.63
N ASN A 94 -21.22 17.02 7.95
CA ASN A 94 -21.56 15.85 8.76
C ASN A 94 -22.66 16.25 9.74
N PRO A 95 -23.91 16.43 9.26
CA PRO A 95 -24.95 17.06 10.06
C PRO A 95 -25.64 16.15 11.08
N HIS A 96 -25.47 14.83 10.99
CA HIS A 96 -26.18 13.90 11.84
C HIS A 96 -25.49 13.74 13.20
N TYR A 97 -26.32 13.65 14.24
CA TYR A 97 -25.86 13.38 15.60
C TYR A 97 -26.92 12.58 16.37
N VAL A 98 -26.59 12.07 17.53
CA VAL A 98 -27.52 11.36 18.41
C VAL A 98 -27.85 12.17 19.66
N THR A 99 -29.09 12.06 20.10
CA THR A 99 -29.54 12.53 21.41
C THR A 99 -29.74 11.34 22.33
N LEU A 100 -29.11 11.37 23.49
CA LEU A 100 -29.33 10.43 24.59
C LEU A 100 -30.23 11.09 25.62
N GLU A 101 -31.29 10.41 26.08
CA GLU A 101 -32.22 10.91 27.07
C GLU A 101 -32.51 9.84 28.12
N THR A 102 -32.28 10.17 29.40
CA THR A 102 -32.61 9.29 30.54
C THR A 102 -33.96 9.60 31.16
N ALA A 103 -34.52 10.81 30.95
CA ALA A 103 -35.82 11.19 31.45
C ALA A 103 -36.93 10.33 30.84
N GLY A 104 -37.70 9.62 31.67
CA GLY A 104 -38.77 8.74 31.23
C GLY A 104 -38.31 7.41 30.56
N ALA A 105 -37.02 7.11 30.58
CA ALA A 105 -36.49 5.86 30.07
C ALA A 105 -37.03 4.65 30.83
N LYS A 106 -37.49 3.63 30.11
CA LYS A 106 -37.94 2.36 30.71
C LYS A 106 -36.78 1.50 31.16
N GLU A 107 -35.63 1.68 30.53
CA GLU A 107 -34.38 0.94 30.81
C GLU A 107 -33.56 1.69 31.86
N LYS A 108 -32.76 0.94 32.62
CA LYS A 108 -31.90 1.53 33.67
C LYS A 108 -30.72 2.31 33.12
N GLN A 109 -30.38 2.16 31.85
CA GLN A 109 -29.25 2.80 31.18
C GLN A 109 -29.65 3.27 29.80
N THR A 110 -29.21 4.48 29.43
CA THR A 110 -29.28 5.02 28.08
C THR A 110 -27.87 5.23 27.56
N GLY A 111 -27.58 4.75 26.36
CA GLY A 111 -26.22 4.82 25.82
C GLY A 111 -26.02 4.19 24.47
N LEU A 112 -24.75 4.09 24.11
CA LEU A 112 -24.27 3.60 22.82
C LEU A 112 -23.17 2.53 23.02
N GLU A 113 -23.09 1.57 22.10
CA GLU A 113 -21.97 0.64 22.00
C GLU A 113 -21.44 0.65 20.56
N ASN A 114 -20.12 0.72 20.40
CA ASN A 114 -19.44 0.60 19.11
C ASN A 114 -18.39 -0.51 19.19
N ARG A 115 -18.39 -1.40 18.18
CA ARG A 115 -17.44 -2.53 18.10
C ARG A 115 -16.25 -2.25 17.21
N GLY A 116 -16.20 -1.07 16.58
CA GLY A 116 -15.16 -0.73 15.63
C GLY A 116 -15.13 -1.64 14.41
N PHE A 117 -13.98 -1.67 13.77
CA PHE A 117 -13.72 -2.47 12.57
C PHE A 117 -13.26 -3.87 12.98
N PHE A 118 -14.15 -4.88 12.90
CA PHE A 118 -13.86 -6.27 13.32
C PHE A 118 -13.46 -6.41 14.79
N GLY A 119 -13.84 -5.49 15.65
CA GLY A 119 -13.42 -5.33 17.04
C GLY A 119 -12.43 -4.18 17.22
N MET A 120 -12.24 -3.72 18.46
CA MET A 120 -11.23 -2.73 18.81
C MET A 120 -10.02 -3.42 19.43
N GLY A 121 -8.83 -3.21 18.86
CA GLY A 121 -7.58 -3.71 19.43
C GLY A 121 -7.18 -2.92 20.68
N LEU A 122 -7.26 -3.53 21.83
CA LEU A 122 -6.86 -2.94 23.11
C LEU A 122 -5.58 -3.60 23.61
N LYS A 123 -4.53 -2.82 23.91
CA LYS A 123 -3.25 -3.31 24.45
C LYS A 123 -3.15 -2.92 25.92
N LYS A 124 -2.75 -3.86 26.78
CA LYS A 124 -2.50 -3.60 28.19
C LYS A 124 -1.52 -2.44 28.37
N ASP A 125 -1.79 -1.56 29.32
CA ASP A 125 -1.01 -0.38 29.67
C ASP A 125 -0.96 0.74 28.58
N MET A 126 -1.61 0.52 27.42
CA MET A 126 -1.78 1.53 26.37
C MET A 126 -2.83 2.55 26.78
N LYS A 127 -2.56 3.80 26.47
CA LYS A 127 -3.53 4.90 26.56
C LYS A 127 -4.34 4.98 25.27
N TYR A 128 -5.62 5.31 25.43
CA TYR A 128 -6.55 5.56 24.33
C TYR A 128 -7.16 6.94 24.52
N ASP A 129 -7.04 7.79 23.52
CA ASP A 129 -7.52 9.16 23.53
C ASP A 129 -8.92 9.21 22.95
N PHE A 130 -9.88 9.35 23.83
CA PHE A 130 -11.29 9.54 23.50
C PHE A 130 -11.60 11.01 23.27
N SER A 131 -12.42 11.31 22.27
CA SER A 131 -13.02 12.62 22.11
C SER A 131 -14.46 12.52 21.59
N VAL A 132 -15.26 13.52 21.90
CA VAL A 132 -16.64 13.65 21.44
C VAL A 132 -17.03 15.11 21.37
N PHE A 133 -17.78 15.51 20.35
CA PHE A 133 -18.51 16.77 20.37
C PHE A 133 -19.83 16.56 21.10
N ALA A 134 -20.10 17.39 22.08
CA ALA A 134 -21.30 17.27 22.91
C ALA A 134 -21.88 18.62 23.25
N ARG A 135 -23.21 18.64 23.48
CA ARG A 135 -23.95 19.78 24.06
C ARG A 135 -25.11 19.28 24.91
N LEU A 136 -25.53 20.08 25.89
CA LEU A 136 -26.77 19.83 26.62
C LEU A 136 -27.97 20.13 25.70
N HIS A 137 -28.84 19.14 25.50
CA HIS A 137 -30.04 19.28 24.67
C HIS A 137 -31.17 19.98 25.40
N LEU A 138 -31.47 19.52 26.60
CA LEU A 138 -32.44 20.15 27.51
C LEU A 138 -31.75 20.50 28.83
N LEU A 139 -31.99 21.67 29.32
CA LEU A 139 -31.42 22.17 30.58
C LEU A 139 -32.35 21.85 31.76
N ASN A 140 -32.49 20.59 32.16
CA ASN A 140 -33.09 20.21 33.45
C ASN A 140 -32.07 20.38 34.59
N GLY A 141 -30.79 20.31 34.29
CA GLY A 141 -29.65 20.55 35.14
C GLY A 141 -28.63 21.51 34.52
N LYS A 142 -27.58 21.84 35.27
CA LYS A 142 -26.47 22.67 34.78
C LYS A 142 -25.38 21.87 34.09
N GLN A 143 -25.45 20.54 34.13
CA GLN A 143 -24.46 19.64 33.59
C GLN A 143 -25.03 18.23 33.37
N ALA A 144 -24.47 17.49 32.44
CA ALA A 144 -24.67 16.05 32.26
C ALA A 144 -23.35 15.30 32.38
N LYS A 145 -23.39 14.05 32.79
CA LYS A 145 -22.20 13.18 32.82
C LYS A 145 -22.36 12.05 31.83
N ILE A 146 -21.31 11.81 31.07
CA ILE A 146 -21.19 10.63 30.22
C ILE A 146 -20.06 9.75 30.76
N ARG A 147 -20.33 8.45 30.90
CA ARG A 147 -19.35 7.45 31.27
C ARG A 147 -18.92 6.71 30.00
N VAL A 148 -17.64 6.74 29.71
CA VAL A 148 -17.02 6.02 28.61
C VAL A 148 -16.30 4.79 29.16
N GLU A 149 -16.53 3.63 28.55
CA GLU A 149 -15.94 2.36 28.96
C GLU A 149 -15.27 1.69 27.76
N LEU A 150 -14.04 1.18 27.95
CA LEU A 150 -13.45 0.16 27.08
C LEU A 150 -13.78 -1.20 27.70
N VAL A 151 -14.29 -2.10 26.87
CA VAL A 151 -14.85 -3.38 27.32
C VAL A 151 -14.18 -4.50 26.50
N GLY A 152 -13.81 -5.58 27.17
CA GLY A 152 -13.25 -6.75 26.51
C GLY A 152 -14.32 -7.61 25.82
N ALA A 153 -13.89 -8.54 24.99
CA ALA A 153 -14.75 -9.51 24.32
C ALA A 153 -15.57 -10.37 25.32
N ASP A 154 -15.09 -10.50 26.56
CA ASP A 154 -15.76 -11.17 27.68
C ASP A 154 -16.80 -10.27 28.39
N ASN A 155 -17.10 -9.09 27.87
CA ASN A 155 -17.93 -8.03 28.47
C ASN A 155 -17.39 -7.45 29.79
N GLY A 156 -16.16 -7.76 30.18
CA GLY A 156 -15.50 -7.14 31.33
C GLY A 156 -15.04 -5.71 31.00
N VAL A 157 -15.30 -4.76 31.92
CA VAL A 157 -14.81 -3.38 31.78
C VAL A 157 -13.30 -3.36 31.97
N ILE A 158 -12.56 -2.93 30.96
CA ILE A 158 -11.08 -2.86 30.92
C ILE A 158 -10.60 -1.48 31.36
N ALA A 159 -11.31 -0.42 30.97
CA ALA A 159 -11.03 0.95 31.39
C ALA A 159 -12.33 1.77 31.41
N LYS A 160 -12.39 2.81 32.23
CA LYS A 160 -13.52 3.74 32.24
C LYS A 160 -13.09 5.14 32.65
N GLN A 161 -13.79 6.13 32.10
CA GLN A 161 -13.70 7.55 32.49
C GLN A 161 -15.07 8.20 32.46
N THR A 162 -15.24 9.25 33.29
CA THR A 162 -16.46 10.05 33.29
C THR A 162 -16.13 11.47 32.85
N ILE A 163 -16.89 12.00 31.89
CA ILE A 163 -16.77 13.33 31.34
C ILE A 163 -17.99 14.14 31.78
N THR A 164 -17.79 15.38 32.23
CA THR A 164 -18.86 16.29 32.57
C THR A 164 -19.07 17.29 31.44
N VAL A 165 -20.26 17.30 30.86
CA VAL A 165 -20.70 18.25 29.83
C VAL A 165 -21.49 19.37 30.48
N THR A 166 -21.06 20.61 30.26
CA THR A 166 -21.60 21.80 30.96
C THR A 166 -22.19 22.85 30.02
N ASN A 167 -22.05 22.67 28.70
CA ASN A 167 -22.42 23.69 27.73
C ASN A 167 -23.60 23.23 26.84
N ASN A 168 -24.48 24.17 26.51
CA ASN A 168 -25.58 23.97 25.55
C ASN A 168 -25.21 24.34 24.13
N LYS A 169 -23.93 24.66 23.87
CA LYS A 169 -23.33 24.80 22.55
C LYS A 169 -22.40 23.63 22.32
N TRP A 170 -22.26 23.23 21.08
CA TRP A 170 -21.31 22.21 20.69
C TRP A 170 -19.87 22.54 21.14
N GLN A 171 -19.27 21.62 21.88
CA GLN A 171 -17.87 21.68 22.30
C GLN A 171 -17.25 20.30 22.23
N LYS A 172 -15.95 20.26 21.96
CA LYS A 172 -15.16 19.02 22.01
C LYS A 172 -14.78 18.73 23.46
N TYR A 173 -15.11 17.54 23.94
CA TYR A 173 -14.70 16.99 25.22
C TYR A 173 -13.75 15.82 24.99
N THR A 174 -12.80 15.65 25.89
CA THR A 174 -11.77 14.61 25.77
C THR A 174 -11.56 13.85 27.06
N ALA A 175 -11.12 12.61 26.97
CA ALA A 175 -10.66 11.80 28.07
C ALA A 175 -9.61 10.80 27.59
N THR A 176 -8.68 10.42 28.46
CA THR A 176 -7.72 9.35 28.19
C THR A 176 -8.07 8.14 29.04
N LEU A 177 -8.23 6.98 28.38
CA LEU A 177 -8.47 5.69 29.04
C LEU A 177 -7.20 4.83 28.95
N THR A 178 -6.78 4.22 30.06
CA THR A 178 -5.64 3.30 30.06
C THR A 178 -6.17 1.87 30.17
N SER A 179 -5.87 1.04 29.17
CA SER A 179 -6.32 -0.35 29.14
C SER A 179 -5.59 -1.19 30.20
N THR A 180 -6.32 -1.97 30.98
CA THR A 180 -5.76 -2.89 31.98
C THR A 180 -5.50 -4.29 31.41
N LYS A 181 -5.96 -4.57 30.16
CA LYS A 181 -5.89 -5.90 29.53
C LYS A 181 -5.60 -5.76 28.04
N THR A 182 -4.93 -6.74 27.46
CA THR A 182 -4.85 -6.88 25.98
C THR A 182 -6.05 -7.68 25.48
N ASP A 183 -6.79 -7.13 24.52
CA ASP A 183 -7.94 -7.77 23.88
C ASP A 183 -8.01 -7.35 22.40
N PRO A 184 -7.99 -8.29 21.44
CA PRO A 184 -8.09 -7.99 20.01
C PRO A 184 -9.51 -7.68 19.55
N LYS A 185 -10.52 -7.96 20.39
CA LYS A 185 -11.95 -7.87 20.06
C LYS A 185 -12.72 -7.01 21.05
N GLY A 186 -12.05 -6.00 21.62
CA GLY A 186 -12.68 -5.04 22.51
C GLY A 186 -13.74 -4.20 21.81
N LEU A 187 -14.44 -3.44 22.59
CA LEU A 187 -15.47 -2.49 22.16
C LEU A 187 -15.51 -1.27 23.08
N MET A 188 -16.23 -0.23 22.67
CA MET A 188 -16.46 0.98 23.46
C MET A 188 -17.95 1.12 23.82
N ARG A 189 -18.25 1.53 25.06
CA ARG A 189 -19.59 1.92 25.51
C ARG A 189 -19.59 3.33 26.03
N ILE A 190 -20.68 4.04 25.78
CA ILE A 190 -20.92 5.39 26.32
C ILE A 190 -22.29 5.38 26.98
N PHE A 191 -22.38 5.75 28.24
CA PHE A 191 -23.65 5.84 29.00
C PHE A 191 -23.86 7.25 29.52
N LEU A 192 -25.09 7.76 29.38
CA LEU A 192 -25.55 8.97 30.05
C LEU A 192 -25.89 8.66 31.51
N GLU A 193 -25.30 9.41 32.44
CA GLU A 193 -25.54 9.28 33.88
C GLU A 193 -26.44 10.40 34.37
N GLY A 194 -27.37 10.05 35.25
CA GLY A 194 -28.32 11.04 35.85
C GLY A 194 -29.66 11.05 35.11
N ASN A 195 -30.38 12.17 35.22
CA ASN A 195 -31.70 12.37 34.60
C ASN A 195 -31.63 13.59 33.65
N GLU A 196 -30.96 13.43 32.52
CA GLU A 196 -30.56 14.48 31.61
C GLU A 196 -30.84 14.11 30.15
N SER A 197 -30.61 15.08 29.26
CA SER A 197 -30.60 14.90 27.82
C SER A 197 -29.37 15.57 27.21
N ILE A 198 -28.68 14.88 26.29
CA ILE A 198 -27.42 15.33 25.70
C ILE A 198 -27.36 14.94 24.22
N ASP A 199 -26.80 15.83 23.40
CA ASP A 199 -26.47 15.56 22.02
C ASP A 199 -24.99 15.17 21.93
N LEU A 200 -24.68 14.13 21.15
CA LEU A 200 -23.33 13.61 20.89
C LEU A 200 -23.11 13.47 19.40
N ASP A 201 -21.93 13.90 18.94
CA ASP A 201 -21.48 13.78 17.55
C ASP A 201 -19.97 13.57 17.49
N HIS A 202 -19.50 13.09 16.37
CA HIS A 202 -18.08 12.86 16.07
C HIS A 202 -17.35 12.17 17.22
N ILE A 203 -17.82 10.96 17.55
CA ILE A 203 -17.28 10.12 18.63
C ILE A 203 -16.03 9.42 18.11
N SER A 204 -14.91 9.58 18.81
CA SER A 204 -13.60 9.17 18.32
C SER A 204 -12.77 8.50 19.42
N LEU A 205 -11.99 7.50 19.06
CA LEU A 205 -11.08 6.79 19.95
C LEU A 205 -9.79 6.41 19.22
N PHE A 206 -8.67 7.01 19.60
CA PHE A 206 -7.36 6.71 19.02
C PHE A 206 -6.44 6.00 20.01
N PRO A 207 -5.61 5.02 19.60
CA PRO A 207 -4.49 4.56 20.41
C PRO A 207 -3.49 5.69 20.60
N GLY A 208 -2.94 5.81 21.80
CA GLY A 208 -2.08 6.94 22.18
C GLY A 208 -0.69 6.93 21.55
N ASP A 209 -0.30 5.83 20.92
CA ASP A 209 0.95 5.66 20.16
C ASP A 209 0.79 6.01 18.66
N ASN A 210 -0.40 6.42 18.21
CA ASN A 210 -0.62 6.75 16.81
C ASN A 210 0.34 7.85 16.33
N TRP A 211 0.74 7.76 15.06
CA TRP A 211 1.52 8.80 14.41
C TRP A 211 0.60 9.66 13.52
N HIS A 212 0.29 10.88 13.95
CA HIS A 212 -0.60 11.82 13.22
C HIS A 212 -1.95 11.19 12.80
N GLY A 213 -2.55 10.38 13.67
CA GLY A 213 -3.80 9.66 13.37
C GLY A 213 -3.61 8.36 12.60
N LEU A 214 -2.37 7.92 12.35
CA LEU A 214 -2.06 6.66 11.65
C LEU A 214 -1.52 5.60 12.63
N ARG A 215 -1.78 4.34 12.36
CA ARG A 215 -1.25 3.21 13.14
C ARG A 215 0.27 3.17 13.08
N ALA A 216 0.91 3.31 14.23
CA ALA A 216 2.36 3.40 14.35
C ALA A 216 3.09 2.16 13.81
N ASP A 217 2.55 0.95 14.04
CA ASP A 217 3.11 -0.30 13.55
C ASP A 217 3.10 -0.36 12.01
N LEU A 218 1.99 0.02 11.37
CA LEU A 218 1.88 0.05 9.91
C LEU A 218 2.74 1.14 9.28
N VAL A 219 2.84 2.32 9.90
CA VAL A 219 3.77 3.38 9.46
C VAL A 219 5.22 2.90 9.53
N GLN A 220 5.59 2.15 10.57
CA GLN A 220 6.93 1.59 10.70
C GLN A 220 7.20 0.53 9.62
N ASP A 221 6.24 -0.35 9.33
CA ASP A 221 6.36 -1.32 8.25
C ASP A 221 6.61 -0.64 6.89
N LEU A 222 5.94 0.49 6.63
CA LEU A 222 6.17 1.27 5.41
C LEU A 222 7.56 1.93 5.39
N ALA A 223 8.00 2.49 6.51
CA ALA A 223 9.32 3.11 6.61
C ALA A 223 10.45 2.10 6.40
N ASP A 224 10.30 0.88 6.93
CA ASP A 224 11.28 -0.21 6.81
C ASP A 224 11.43 -0.75 5.37
N LEU A 225 10.46 -0.49 4.48
CA LEU A 225 10.58 -0.80 3.04
C LEU A 225 11.58 0.10 2.32
N HIS A 226 11.91 1.27 2.89
CA HIS A 226 12.73 2.31 2.25
C HIS A 226 12.23 2.70 0.85
N PRO A 227 10.95 3.03 0.69
CA PRO A 227 10.36 3.34 -0.62
C PRO A 227 10.90 4.67 -1.16
N GLY A 228 11.17 4.73 -2.46
CA GLY A 228 11.55 5.96 -3.15
C GLY A 228 10.36 6.75 -3.71
N ILE A 229 9.21 6.08 -3.89
CA ILE A 229 7.97 6.66 -4.42
C ILE A 229 6.77 6.14 -3.62
N PHE A 230 5.78 6.98 -3.41
CA PHE A 230 4.50 6.62 -2.81
C PHE A 230 3.34 7.05 -3.70
N ARG A 231 2.69 6.09 -4.35
CA ARG A 231 1.48 6.27 -5.16
C ARG A 231 0.24 6.18 -4.28
N PHE A 232 -0.63 7.16 -4.35
CA PHE A 232 -1.91 7.25 -3.63
C PHE A 232 -2.96 8.09 -4.39
N PRO A 233 -4.24 8.08 -4.06
CA PRO A 233 -4.94 7.34 -3.01
C PRO A 233 -5.40 5.95 -3.48
N GLY A 234 -4.98 5.52 -4.64
CA GLY A 234 -5.33 4.25 -5.25
C GLY A 234 -5.04 4.22 -6.73
N GLY A 235 -5.56 3.32 -7.29
CA GLY A 235 -6.26 2.44 -8.14
C GLY A 235 -7.70 2.90 -8.44
N CYS A 236 -8.60 1.93 -8.54
CA CYS A 236 -10.00 2.16 -8.89
C CYS A 236 -10.76 3.10 -7.94
N ILE A 237 -10.28 3.31 -6.72
CA ILE A 237 -10.81 4.32 -5.78
C ILE A 237 -10.77 5.74 -6.39
N VAL A 238 -9.77 6.05 -7.20
CA VAL A 238 -9.64 7.35 -7.89
C VAL A 238 -10.83 7.61 -8.79
N GLU A 239 -11.31 6.57 -9.44
CA GLU A 239 -12.34 6.61 -10.47
C GLU A 239 -13.76 6.45 -9.92
N GLY A 240 -13.92 5.65 -8.84
CA GLY A 240 -15.22 5.25 -8.30
C GLY A 240 -15.96 4.24 -9.19
N THR A 241 -17.09 3.74 -8.69
CA THR A 241 -18.08 2.99 -9.50
C THR A 241 -18.89 3.92 -10.39
N ASP A 242 -18.96 5.18 -10.02
CA ASP A 242 -19.49 6.32 -10.76
C ASP A 242 -18.72 7.58 -10.36
N LEU A 243 -18.95 8.70 -11.05
CA LEU A 243 -18.24 9.94 -10.78
C LEU A 243 -18.55 10.55 -9.41
N ASP A 244 -19.67 10.21 -8.79
CA ASP A 244 -20.03 10.73 -7.47
C ASP A 244 -19.24 10.04 -6.35
N THR A 245 -18.93 8.76 -6.52
CA THR A 245 -18.18 7.93 -5.57
C THR A 245 -16.66 7.99 -5.77
N ARG A 246 -16.18 8.68 -6.84
CA ARG A 246 -14.74 8.89 -7.06
C ARG A 246 -14.07 9.57 -5.87
N TYR A 247 -12.78 9.33 -5.67
CA TYR A 247 -12.02 10.02 -4.64
C TYR A 247 -11.84 11.51 -5.01
N GLN A 248 -12.35 12.40 -4.18
CA GLN A 248 -12.28 13.85 -4.36
C GLN A 248 -11.36 14.45 -3.30
N TRP A 249 -10.10 14.72 -3.64
CA TRP A 249 -9.08 15.14 -2.69
C TRP A 249 -9.45 16.39 -1.88
N LYS A 250 -10.19 17.35 -2.48
CA LYS A 250 -10.68 18.55 -1.80
C LYS A 250 -11.64 18.24 -0.65
N LYS A 251 -12.29 17.07 -0.67
CA LYS A 251 -13.11 16.59 0.43
C LYS A 251 -12.29 15.98 1.57
N SER A 252 -11.04 15.60 1.31
CA SER A 252 -10.17 14.89 2.24
C SER A 252 -9.14 15.79 2.94
N VAL A 253 -9.26 17.11 2.82
CA VAL A 253 -8.39 18.10 3.46
C VAL A 253 -9.20 19.05 4.35
N GLY A 254 -8.53 19.76 5.26
CA GLY A 254 -9.16 20.55 6.32
C GLY A 254 -9.42 19.72 7.59
N ALA A 255 -10.23 20.26 8.51
CA ALA A 255 -10.56 19.58 9.76
C ALA A 255 -11.26 18.23 9.51
N THR A 256 -10.78 17.19 10.15
CA THR A 256 -11.28 15.81 9.95
C THR A 256 -12.76 15.66 10.29
N GLU A 257 -13.22 16.46 11.25
CA GLU A 257 -14.61 16.48 11.70
C GLU A 257 -15.59 16.97 10.62
N ASN A 258 -15.10 17.75 9.65
CA ASN A 258 -15.93 18.30 8.58
C ASN A 258 -15.62 17.67 7.20
N ARG A 259 -14.88 16.57 7.16
CA ARG A 259 -14.67 15.79 5.94
C ARG A 259 -15.89 14.88 5.72
N PRO A 260 -16.58 14.97 4.55
CA PRO A 260 -17.78 14.18 4.34
C PRO A 260 -17.47 12.72 4.13
N LEU A 261 -18.43 11.86 4.42
CA LEU A 261 -18.37 10.44 4.09
C LEU A 261 -18.29 10.26 2.57
N ASN A 262 -17.47 9.30 2.12
CA ASN A 262 -17.46 8.81 0.75
C ASN A 262 -17.82 7.32 0.74
N GLU A 263 -18.55 6.87 -0.28
CA GLU A 263 -18.80 5.45 -0.47
C GLU A 263 -17.52 4.79 -1.01
N ASN A 264 -17.10 3.69 -0.38
CA ASN A 264 -15.93 2.97 -0.86
C ASN A 264 -16.27 2.20 -2.14
N ARG A 265 -15.42 2.33 -3.16
CA ARG A 265 -15.51 1.65 -4.46
C ARG A 265 -15.69 0.13 -4.32
N TRP A 266 -15.10 -0.47 -3.29
CA TRP A 266 -15.03 -1.91 -3.08
C TRP A 266 -16.18 -2.48 -2.24
N ARG A 267 -17.11 -1.65 -1.80
CA ARG A 267 -18.22 -2.05 -0.93
C ARG A 267 -19.05 -3.22 -1.50
N ASP A 268 -19.40 -3.15 -2.77
CA ASP A 268 -20.31 -4.11 -3.43
C ASP A 268 -19.66 -4.84 -4.62
N THR A 269 -18.34 -4.78 -4.77
CA THR A 269 -17.63 -5.27 -5.97
C THR A 269 -17.43 -6.78 -5.98
N PHE A 270 -17.09 -7.36 -4.84
CA PHE A 270 -16.72 -8.76 -4.72
C PHE A 270 -17.87 -9.60 -4.15
N PRO A 271 -18.61 -10.38 -4.97
CA PRO A 271 -19.79 -11.11 -4.49
C PRO A 271 -19.47 -12.18 -3.43
N HIS A 272 -18.24 -12.64 -3.34
CA HIS A 272 -17.80 -13.59 -2.30
C HIS A 272 -17.60 -12.95 -0.93
N ARG A 273 -17.46 -11.61 -0.84
CA ARG A 273 -17.28 -10.84 0.38
C ARG A 273 -17.83 -9.42 0.22
N LEU A 274 -19.11 -9.24 0.53
CA LEU A 274 -19.76 -7.93 0.55
C LEU A 274 -19.61 -7.29 1.93
N TYR A 275 -19.26 -6.02 1.94
CA TYR A 275 -19.17 -5.20 3.15
C TYR A 275 -20.04 -3.95 3.02
N PRO A 276 -21.35 -4.03 3.36
CA PRO A 276 -22.30 -2.93 3.21
C PRO A 276 -21.95 -1.71 4.07
N ASN A 277 -21.07 -1.87 5.05
CA ASN A 277 -20.51 -0.84 5.92
C ASN A 277 -19.16 -0.26 5.44
N TYR A 278 -18.70 -0.61 4.23
CA TYR A 278 -17.42 -0.12 3.73
C TYR A 278 -17.55 1.29 3.14
N TYR A 279 -17.27 2.28 3.96
CA TYR A 279 -17.23 3.70 3.63
C TYR A 279 -15.88 4.29 3.98
N GLN A 280 -15.56 5.45 3.39
CA GLN A 280 -14.36 6.22 3.69
C GLN A 280 -14.75 7.45 4.51
N SER A 281 -14.25 7.54 5.74
CA SER A 281 -14.40 8.75 6.58
C SER A 281 -13.54 9.91 6.08
N LEU A 282 -12.62 9.64 5.14
CA LEU A 282 -11.58 10.55 4.66
C LEU A 282 -10.67 11.10 5.79
N GLY A 283 -10.63 10.41 6.93
CA GLY A 283 -9.69 10.70 8.01
C GLY A 283 -8.24 10.51 7.57
N LEU A 284 -7.96 9.47 6.78
CA LEU A 284 -6.77 9.37 5.96
C LEU A 284 -7.03 10.09 4.63
N GLY A 285 -6.55 11.31 4.50
CA GLY A 285 -6.75 12.15 3.33
C GLY A 285 -5.44 12.59 2.67
N PHE A 286 -5.54 13.50 1.70
CA PHE A 286 -4.36 13.91 0.93
C PHE A 286 -3.28 14.59 1.80
N TYR A 287 -3.67 15.33 2.82
CA TYR A 287 -2.70 15.91 3.76
C TYR A 287 -1.91 14.82 4.50
N GLU A 288 -2.59 13.80 4.99
CA GLU A 288 -1.99 12.68 5.70
C GLU A 288 -1.11 11.81 4.76
N TYR A 289 -1.50 11.63 3.48
CA TYR A 289 -0.66 10.95 2.49
C TYR A 289 0.64 11.73 2.22
N PHE A 290 0.59 13.05 2.10
CA PHE A 290 1.79 13.87 1.92
C PHE A 290 2.71 13.83 3.15
N LEU A 291 2.15 13.93 4.36
CA LEU A 291 2.92 13.77 5.61
C LEU A 291 3.59 12.39 5.69
N LEU A 292 2.83 11.34 5.34
CA LEU A 292 3.35 9.97 5.33
C LEU A 292 4.48 9.82 4.30
N SER A 293 4.35 10.43 3.11
CA SER A 293 5.42 10.43 2.11
C SER A 293 6.74 10.98 2.68
N GLU A 294 6.69 12.11 3.37
CA GLU A 294 7.87 12.69 4.04
C GLU A 294 8.40 11.78 5.15
N LYS A 295 7.50 11.21 5.97
CA LYS A 295 7.87 10.32 7.09
C LYS A 295 8.66 9.10 6.63
N ILE A 296 8.25 8.49 5.52
CA ILE A 296 8.88 7.28 4.99
C ILE A 296 9.99 7.57 3.97
N GLY A 297 10.24 8.85 3.65
CA GLY A 297 11.29 9.27 2.74
C GLY A 297 10.98 9.03 1.26
N ALA A 298 9.70 8.90 0.90
CA ALA A 298 9.25 8.66 -0.48
C ALA A 298 8.78 9.95 -1.19
N GLU A 299 9.04 10.08 -2.48
CA GLU A 299 8.41 11.13 -3.29
C GLU A 299 6.90 10.83 -3.44
N PRO A 300 6.01 11.82 -3.28
CA PRO A 300 4.58 11.60 -3.48
C PRO A 300 4.24 11.50 -4.97
N LEU A 301 3.35 10.57 -5.32
CA LEU A 301 2.72 10.44 -6.64
C LEU A 301 1.20 10.33 -6.46
N PRO A 302 0.49 11.46 -6.36
CA PRO A 302 -0.96 11.45 -6.36
C PRO A 302 -1.52 11.10 -7.74
N ILE A 303 -2.57 10.28 -7.77
CA ILE A 303 -3.34 9.95 -8.97
C ILE A 303 -4.71 10.65 -8.88
N LEU A 304 -5.14 11.30 -9.95
CA LEU A 304 -6.42 12.00 -10.01
C LEU A 304 -7.32 11.47 -11.14
N SER A 305 -8.63 11.61 -10.93
CA SER A 305 -9.64 11.26 -11.92
C SER A 305 -9.52 12.14 -13.16
N VAL A 306 -9.65 11.52 -14.32
CA VAL A 306 -9.67 12.17 -15.64
C VAL A 306 -11.11 12.45 -16.12
N GLY A 307 -12.09 12.38 -15.21
CA GLY A 307 -13.51 12.52 -15.55
C GLY A 307 -14.12 11.29 -16.21
N LEU A 308 -13.54 10.12 -15.91
CA LEU A 308 -14.08 8.79 -16.25
C LEU A 308 -14.20 7.99 -14.97
N ALA A 309 -15.33 7.32 -14.77
CA ALA A 309 -15.47 6.28 -13.76
C ALA A 309 -14.69 5.04 -14.17
N CYS A 310 -14.53 4.07 -13.26
CA CYS A 310 -13.84 2.83 -13.57
C CYS A 310 -14.49 2.12 -14.76
N GLN A 311 -13.77 2.05 -15.89
CA GLN A 311 -14.29 1.45 -17.12
C GLN A 311 -14.51 -0.06 -17.02
N TYR A 312 -13.91 -0.71 -16.03
CA TYR A 312 -14.01 -2.15 -15.84
C TYR A 312 -15.26 -2.56 -15.06
N GLN A 313 -15.68 -1.75 -14.10
CA GLN A 313 -16.78 -2.06 -13.18
C GLN A 313 -17.54 -0.79 -12.79
N ASN A 314 -17.97 0.02 -13.76
CA ASN A 314 -18.87 1.12 -13.44
C ASN A 314 -20.29 0.58 -13.12
N ARG A 315 -21.03 1.36 -12.34
CA ARG A 315 -22.45 1.11 -12.06
C ARG A 315 -23.25 1.57 -13.24
N ASP A 316 -23.39 0.75 -14.25
CA ASP A 316 -24.33 0.97 -15.34
C ASP A 316 -24.51 2.40 -15.87
N ASP A 317 -24.42 2.50 -17.13
CA ASP A 317 -25.13 3.41 -17.98
C ASP A 317 -25.00 4.90 -17.69
N ASP A 318 -24.00 5.45 -18.27
CA ASP A 318 -24.07 6.64 -19.06
C ASP A 318 -24.09 7.98 -18.35
N LYS A 319 -24.97 8.25 -17.43
CA LYS A 319 -25.12 9.62 -16.89
C LYS A 319 -24.03 10.01 -15.90
N ASN A 320 -23.44 9.02 -15.23
CA ASN A 320 -22.47 9.24 -14.18
C ASN A 320 -21.17 8.46 -14.39
N ALA A 321 -21.00 7.84 -15.58
CA ALA A 321 -19.79 7.10 -15.95
C ALA A 321 -18.68 8.00 -16.49
N HIS A 322 -19.05 9.13 -17.11
CA HIS A 322 -18.07 10.09 -17.65
C HIS A 322 -18.68 11.49 -17.78
N VAL A 323 -17.80 12.50 -17.67
CA VAL A 323 -18.14 13.88 -17.98
C VAL A 323 -17.81 14.18 -19.45
N ALA A 324 -18.54 15.10 -20.10
CA ALA A 324 -18.19 15.55 -21.44
C ALA A 324 -16.80 16.19 -21.47
N VAL A 325 -16.08 16.06 -22.59
CA VAL A 325 -14.71 16.62 -22.71
C VAL A 325 -14.70 18.14 -22.53
N ASP A 326 -15.75 18.82 -22.98
CA ASP A 326 -15.88 20.28 -22.83
C ASP A 326 -16.19 20.72 -21.38
N ASP A 327 -16.62 19.80 -20.51
CA ASP A 327 -16.95 20.06 -19.11
C ASP A 327 -15.83 19.60 -18.13
N LEU A 328 -14.65 19.27 -18.66
CA LEU A 328 -13.51 18.78 -17.87
C LEU A 328 -12.85 19.82 -16.97
N GLN A 329 -13.20 21.11 -17.10
CA GLN A 329 -12.45 22.19 -16.43
C GLN A 329 -12.39 22.01 -14.91
N SER A 330 -13.46 21.58 -14.27
CA SER A 330 -13.48 21.35 -12.80
C SER A 330 -12.50 20.25 -12.35
N TYR A 331 -12.29 19.22 -13.17
CA TYR A 331 -11.33 18.15 -12.90
C TYR A 331 -9.89 18.63 -13.14
N ILE A 332 -9.68 19.45 -14.16
CA ILE A 332 -8.37 20.07 -14.43
C ILE A 332 -8.01 21.04 -13.30
N ASP A 333 -8.97 21.83 -12.82
CA ASP A 333 -8.80 22.71 -11.67
C ASP A 333 -8.46 21.91 -10.39
N ASP A 334 -9.01 20.70 -10.23
CA ASP A 334 -8.62 19.80 -9.12
C ASP A 334 -7.13 19.44 -9.19
N ALA A 335 -6.60 19.17 -10.38
CA ALA A 335 -5.17 18.88 -10.54
C ALA A 335 -4.29 20.11 -10.30
N LEU A 336 -4.67 21.27 -10.84
CA LEU A 336 -3.92 22.53 -10.66
C LEU A 336 -3.93 22.97 -9.19
N ASP A 337 -5.06 22.86 -8.53
CA ASP A 337 -5.24 23.18 -7.10
C ASP A 337 -4.46 22.23 -6.20
N LEU A 338 -4.37 20.93 -6.56
CA LEU A 338 -3.57 19.97 -5.80
C LEU A 338 -2.07 20.30 -5.87
N ILE A 339 -1.58 20.68 -7.05
CA ILE A 339 -0.19 21.11 -7.20
C ILE A 339 0.06 22.39 -6.37
N GLU A 340 -0.90 23.31 -6.32
CA GLU A 340 -0.81 24.50 -5.46
C GLU A 340 -0.88 24.11 -3.98
N PHE A 341 -1.76 23.18 -3.59
CA PHE A 341 -1.81 22.67 -2.21
C PHE A 341 -0.46 22.08 -1.79
N ALA A 342 0.14 21.24 -2.64
CA ALA A 342 1.42 20.61 -2.33
C ALA A 342 2.60 21.59 -2.34
N ASN A 343 2.67 22.51 -3.30
CA ASN A 343 3.87 23.29 -3.58
C ASN A 343 3.68 24.81 -3.47
N GLY A 344 2.44 25.29 -3.44
CA GLY A 344 2.14 26.72 -3.45
C GLY A 344 2.62 27.45 -2.19
N PRO A 345 2.89 28.75 -2.29
CA PRO A 345 3.28 29.56 -1.13
C PRO A 345 2.12 29.68 -0.13
N VAL A 346 2.43 29.93 1.14
CA VAL A 346 1.42 30.09 2.21
C VAL A 346 0.47 31.28 1.99
N THR A 347 0.77 32.15 1.04
CA THR A 347 -0.08 33.27 0.61
C THR A 347 -1.09 32.89 -0.45
N SER A 348 -0.95 31.73 -1.11
CA SER A 348 -1.94 31.21 -2.04
C SER A 348 -3.08 30.52 -1.31
N LYS A 349 -4.23 30.32 -1.98
CA LYS A 349 -5.41 29.70 -1.39
C LYS A 349 -5.12 28.33 -0.79
N TRP A 350 -4.55 27.45 -1.58
CA TRP A 350 -4.33 26.06 -1.20
C TRP A 350 -3.05 25.86 -0.38
N GLY A 351 -2.00 26.65 -0.66
CA GLY A 351 -0.80 26.69 0.18
C GLY A 351 -1.09 27.22 1.59
N LYS A 352 -2.04 28.17 1.74
CA LYS A 352 -2.52 28.62 3.04
C LYS A 352 -3.23 27.50 3.79
N LEU A 353 -4.14 26.75 3.12
CA LEU A 353 -4.83 25.63 3.76
C LEU A 353 -3.83 24.58 4.28
N ARG A 354 -2.82 24.23 3.48
CA ARG A 354 -1.73 23.34 3.91
C ARG A 354 -1.05 23.87 5.18
N ALA A 355 -0.72 25.15 5.21
CA ALA A 355 -0.10 25.80 6.38
C ALA A 355 -1.01 25.81 7.60
N ASP A 356 -2.30 26.12 7.41
CA ASP A 356 -3.31 26.10 8.47
C ASP A 356 -3.51 24.69 9.06
N MET A 357 -3.29 23.64 8.26
CA MET A 357 -3.27 22.24 8.69
C MET A 357 -1.97 21.84 9.41
N GLY A 358 -0.98 22.73 9.52
CA GLY A 358 0.24 22.53 10.30
C GLY A 358 1.52 22.31 9.46
N HIS A 359 1.45 22.37 8.12
CA HIS A 359 2.61 22.17 7.26
C HIS A 359 2.86 23.38 6.32
N PRO A 360 3.53 24.44 6.78
CA PRO A 360 3.78 25.64 5.96
C PRO A 360 4.78 25.40 4.81
N ALA A 361 5.70 24.44 4.95
CA ALA A 361 6.66 24.09 3.90
C ALA A 361 5.98 23.37 2.72
N PRO A 362 6.49 23.49 1.49
CA PRO A 362 6.00 22.69 0.37
C PRO A 362 6.36 21.22 0.52
N PHE A 363 5.51 20.32 0.03
CA PHE A 363 5.76 18.87 -0.03
C PHE A 363 6.66 18.45 -1.20
N ASN A 364 7.09 19.39 -2.04
CA ASN A 364 7.97 19.16 -3.18
C ASN A 364 7.42 18.13 -4.19
N LEU A 365 6.14 18.20 -4.50
CA LEU A 365 5.50 17.37 -5.51
C LEU A 365 6.14 17.61 -6.88
N LYS A 366 6.65 16.54 -7.51
CA LYS A 366 7.35 16.60 -8.79
C LYS A 366 6.60 15.95 -9.94
N GLN A 367 5.61 15.13 -9.62
CA GLN A 367 4.89 14.30 -10.58
C GLN A 367 3.44 14.06 -10.14
N ILE A 368 2.57 13.85 -11.12
CA ILE A 368 1.15 13.60 -10.92
C ILE A 368 0.66 12.59 -11.95
N GLY A 369 -0.19 11.66 -11.54
CA GLY A 369 -0.88 10.74 -12.44
C GLY A 369 -2.29 11.24 -12.76
N ILE A 370 -2.70 11.11 -14.00
CA ILE A 370 -4.02 11.52 -14.50
C ILE A 370 -4.73 10.31 -15.10
N GLY A 371 -5.77 9.85 -14.42
CA GLY A 371 -6.49 8.61 -14.73
C GLY A 371 -5.79 7.37 -14.16
N ASN A 372 -6.57 6.35 -13.84
CA ASN A 372 -6.11 5.03 -13.42
C ASN A 372 -6.69 3.97 -14.36
N GLU A 373 -5.86 3.04 -14.84
CA GLU A 373 -6.28 1.91 -15.71
C GLU A 373 -7.19 2.28 -16.89
N GLN A 374 -7.23 3.53 -17.29
CA GLN A 374 -8.10 4.00 -18.37
C GLN A 374 -7.59 3.52 -19.73
N TRP A 375 -8.52 3.16 -20.61
CA TRP A 375 -8.23 2.65 -21.96
C TRP A 375 -9.16 3.19 -23.03
N GLY A 376 -8.82 2.93 -24.29
CA GLY A 376 -9.62 3.31 -25.45
C GLY A 376 -9.54 4.79 -25.79
N PRO A 377 -10.30 5.27 -26.79
CA PRO A 377 -10.14 6.62 -27.36
C PRO A 377 -10.56 7.75 -26.41
N MET A 378 -11.45 7.50 -25.46
CA MET A 378 -11.94 8.52 -24.52
C MET A 378 -10.85 9.04 -23.58
N TYR A 379 -9.83 8.23 -23.26
CA TYR A 379 -8.81 8.59 -22.30
C TYR A 379 -7.76 9.57 -22.83
N PRO A 380 -7.08 9.33 -23.98
CA PRO A 380 -6.05 10.23 -24.49
C PRO A 380 -6.54 11.66 -24.77
N GLU A 381 -7.77 11.81 -25.24
CA GLU A 381 -8.37 13.11 -25.50
C GLU A 381 -8.50 13.96 -24.22
N ARG A 382 -8.93 13.33 -23.13
CA ARG A 382 -9.02 13.97 -21.81
C ARG A 382 -7.64 14.29 -21.24
N LEU A 383 -6.74 13.31 -21.27
CA LEU A 383 -5.38 13.48 -20.77
C LEU A 383 -4.67 14.65 -21.47
N GLN A 384 -4.87 14.82 -22.76
CA GLN A 384 -4.32 15.95 -23.51
C GLN A 384 -4.75 17.29 -22.92
N LYS A 385 -6.03 17.47 -22.58
CA LYS A 385 -6.55 18.71 -21.97
C LYS A 385 -5.88 19.02 -20.63
N PHE A 386 -5.70 17.99 -19.79
CA PHE A 386 -4.97 18.14 -18.53
C PHE A 386 -3.50 18.54 -18.77
N MET A 387 -2.82 17.84 -19.68
CA MET A 387 -1.40 18.09 -19.98
C MET A 387 -1.16 19.52 -20.48
N GLU A 388 -2.02 20.03 -21.35
CA GLU A 388 -1.94 21.40 -21.88
C GLU A 388 -1.97 22.43 -20.74
N GLN A 389 -2.93 22.33 -19.81
CA GLN A 389 -3.07 23.31 -18.74
C GLN A 389 -2.04 23.11 -17.61
N ILE A 390 -1.73 21.86 -17.24
CA ILE A 390 -0.71 21.58 -16.23
C ILE A 390 0.65 22.09 -16.71
N ARG A 391 1.04 21.79 -17.95
CA ARG A 391 2.34 22.23 -18.50
C ARG A 391 2.42 23.75 -18.68
N ALA A 392 1.32 24.41 -19.01
CA ALA A 392 1.27 25.86 -19.10
C ALA A 392 1.55 26.53 -17.75
N LYS A 393 1.01 26.01 -16.66
CA LYS A 393 1.15 26.58 -15.30
C LYS A 393 2.36 26.03 -14.55
N TYR A 394 2.66 24.74 -14.73
CA TYR A 394 3.71 24.00 -14.01
C TYR A 394 4.61 23.20 -14.99
N PRO A 395 5.45 23.86 -15.79
CA PRO A 395 6.19 23.22 -16.90
C PRO A 395 7.19 22.15 -16.49
N LYS A 396 7.54 22.07 -15.19
CA LYS A 396 8.44 21.03 -14.65
C LYS A 396 7.71 19.83 -14.05
N MET A 397 6.37 19.90 -13.97
CA MET A 397 5.57 18.80 -13.42
C MET A 397 5.58 17.62 -14.40
N LYS A 398 6.04 16.46 -13.94
CA LYS A 398 5.99 15.23 -14.71
C LYS A 398 4.58 14.66 -14.69
N ILE A 399 4.12 14.17 -15.82
CA ILE A 399 2.77 13.61 -15.98
C ILE A 399 2.87 12.12 -16.28
N CYS A 400 2.20 11.32 -15.47
CA CYS A 400 2.04 9.90 -15.65
C CYS A 400 0.66 9.62 -16.28
N GLY A 401 0.65 8.89 -17.41
CA GLY A 401 -0.55 8.40 -18.07
C GLY A 401 -0.63 6.88 -17.99
N SER A 402 -1.80 6.31 -18.27
CA SER A 402 -2.08 4.88 -18.15
C SER A 402 -2.00 4.16 -19.49
N SER A 403 -1.49 2.92 -19.51
CA SER A 403 -1.59 1.99 -20.64
C SER A 403 -2.80 1.04 -20.54
N GLY A 404 -3.70 1.28 -19.59
CA GLY A 404 -4.84 0.41 -19.30
C GLY A 404 -4.55 -0.66 -18.24
N PRO A 405 -5.51 -1.58 -17.98
CA PRO A 405 -5.43 -2.54 -16.88
C PRO A 405 -4.68 -3.83 -17.23
N SER A 406 -4.15 -3.97 -18.44
CA SER A 406 -3.61 -5.23 -18.97
C SER A 406 -2.12 -5.14 -19.22
N ALA A 407 -1.41 -6.24 -18.99
CA ALA A 407 0.03 -6.36 -19.23
C ALA A 407 0.41 -6.38 -20.72
N ASN A 408 -0.54 -6.64 -21.61
CA ASN A 408 -0.36 -6.77 -23.07
C ASN A 408 -1.71 -6.72 -23.80
N GLY A 409 -1.68 -6.84 -25.14
CA GLY A 409 -2.86 -6.88 -26.00
C GLY A 409 -3.34 -5.51 -26.45
N ASP A 410 -4.46 -5.49 -27.20
CA ASP A 410 -4.91 -4.32 -27.95
C ASP A 410 -5.06 -3.05 -27.10
N LYS A 411 -5.58 -3.17 -25.87
CA LYS A 411 -5.73 -2.03 -24.95
C LYS A 411 -4.38 -1.45 -24.54
N PHE A 412 -3.44 -2.31 -24.21
CA PHE A 412 -2.09 -1.95 -23.82
C PHE A 412 -1.30 -1.33 -25.00
N ASP A 413 -1.35 -1.95 -26.15
CA ASP A 413 -0.65 -1.47 -27.35
C ASP A 413 -1.19 -0.11 -27.79
N TYR A 414 -2.51 0.06 -27.82
CA TYR A 414 -3.16 1.33 -28.11
C TYR A 414 -2.78 2.39 -27.06
N GLY A 415 -2.84 2.04 -25.75
CA GLY A 415 -2.47 2.95 -24.66
C GLY A 415 -1.04 3.46 -24.83
N TRP A 416 -0.07 2.57 -25.04
CA TRP A 416 1.33 2.94 -25.29
C TRP A 416 1.51 3.81 -26.54
N GLU A 417 0.82 3.50 -27.63
CA GLU A 417 0.87 4.32 -28.85
C GLU A 417 0.41 5.76 -28.57
N GLN A 418 -0.71 5.92 -27.85
CA GLN A 418 -1.23 7.24 -27.52
C GLN A 418 -0.34 7.98 -26.52
N MET A 419 0.21 7.31 -25.50
CA MET A 419 1.12 7.93 -24.54
C MET A 419 2.41 8.46 -25.20
N ARG A 420 2.94 7.71 -26.18
CA ARG A 420 4.06 8.20 -27.00
C ARG A 420 3.69 9.42 -27.83
N LYS A 421 2.52 9.43 -28.48
CA LYS A 421 2.02 10.56 -29.28
C LYS A 421 1.84 11.82 -28.43
N LEU A 422 1.27 11.69 -27.23
CA LEU A 422 1.07 12.79 -26.31
C LEU A 422 2.38 13.25 -25.65
N GLY A 423 3.40 12.41 -25.62
CA GLY A 423 4.67 12.71 -24.98
C GLY A 423 4.53 12.86 -23.46
N VAL A 424 3.86 11.92 -22.80
CA VAL A 424 3.84 11.83 -21.34
C VAL A 424 5.25 11.53 -20.81
N ASP A 425 5.51 11.83 -19.55
CA ASP A 425 6.81 11.55 -18.94
C ASP A 425 6.93 10.08 -18.52
N LEU A 426 5.82 9.53 -18.00
CA LEU A 426 5.74 8.16 -17.49
C LEU A 426 4.48 7.48 -18.04
N VAL A 427 4.59 6.18 -18.29
CA VAL A 427 3.46 5.30 -18.62
C VAL A 427 3.29 4.27 -17.51
N ASP A 428 2.11 4.26 -16.93
CA ASP A 428 1.70 3.34 -15.87
C ASP A 428 1.26 2.00 -16.49
N GLU A 429 1.98 0.93 -16.14
CA GLU A 429 1.71 -0.45 -16.55
C GLU A 429 1.31 -1.30 -15.36
N HIS A 430 0.32 -2.19 -15.53
CA HIS A 430 -0.22 -3.06 -14.48
C HIS A 430 -0.12 -4.54 -14.85
N TYR A 431 0.32 -5.39 -13.88
CA TYR A 431 0.50 -6.83 -14.07
C TYR A 431 0.00 -7.63 -12.86
N TYR A 432 -1.17 -8.22 -12.97
CA TYR A 432 -1.69 -9.22 -12.03
C TYR A 432 -1.67 -10.58 -12.74
N MET A 433 -0.51 -11.26 -12.70
CA MET A 433 -0.21 -12.41 -13.55
C MET A 433 0.31 -13.59 -12.74
N SER A 434 0.39 -14.78 -13.36
CA SER A 434 0.92 -15.97 -12.69
C SER A 434 2.42 -15.86 -12.39
N PRO A 435 2.96 -16.63 -11.44
CA PRO A 435 4.40 -16.75 -11.20
C PRO A 435 5.22 -17.07 -12.43
N GLU A 436 4.71 -17.95 -13.32
CA GLU A 436 5.36 -18.30 -14.57
C GLU A 436 5.47 -17.11 -15.51
N TRP A 437 4.42 -16.28 -15.57
CA TRP A 437 4.46 -15.05 -16.38
C TRP A 437 5.57 -14.11 -15.89
N PHE A 438 5.68 -13.89 -14.59
CA PHE A 438 6.74 -13.05 -14.03
C PHE A 438 8.13 -13.56 -14.38
N ARG A 439 8.37 -14.87 -14.23
CA ARG A 439 9.63 -15.50 -14.57
C ARG A 439 9.96 -15.38 -16.07
N SER A 440 8.99 -15.61 -16.94
CA SER A 440 9.19 -15.55 -18.39
C SER A 440 9.26 -14.12 -18.95
N ASN A 441 8.90 -13.11 -18.17
CA ASN A 441 8.94 -11.69 -18.57
C ASN A 441 10.06 -10.88 -17.89
N ALA A 442 11.05 -11.53 -17.28
CA ALA A 442 12.21 -10.82 -16.71
C ALA A 442 13.01 -10.01 -17.76
N GLY A 443 12.92 -10.37 -19.05
CA GLY A 443 13.48 -9.63 -20.19
C GLY A 443 12.54 -8.61 -20.83
N ARG A 444 11.34 -8.34 -20.26
CA ARG A 444 10.28 -7.50 -20.85
C ARG A 444 10.78 -6.17 -21.41
N TYR A 445 11.63 -5.48 -20.67
CA TYR A 445 12.06 -4.12 -20.99
C TYR A 445 13.35 -4.03 -21.79
N ASP A 446 13.99 -5.15 -22.12
CA ASP A 446 15.30 -5.16 -22.82
C ASP A 446 15.23 -4.49 -24.20
N ASN A 447 14.08 -4.54 -24.85
CA ASN A 447 13.85 -3.99 -26.18
C ASN A 447 12.96 -2.72 -26.21
N TYR A 448 12.62 -2.14 -25.08
CA TYR A 448 11.84 -0.88 -25.05
C TYR A 448 12.67 0.29 -25.59
N ASP A 449 11.99 1.26 -26.18
CA ASP A 449 12.63 2.49 -26.65
C ASP A 449 13.17 3.32 -25.48
N ARG A 450 14.49 3.53 -25.47
CA ARG A 450 15.18 4.29 -24.42
C ARG A 450 14.93 5.80 -24.51
N LYS A 451 14.42 6.32 -25.63
CA LYS A 451 14.18 7.75 -25.86
C LYS A 451 12.75 8.19 -25.57
N GLY A 452 11.81 7.24 -25.53
CA GLY A 452 10.39 7.48 -25.27
C GLY A 452 10.06 7.75 -23.81
N PRO A 453 8.76 7.81 -23.48
CA PRO A 453 8.28 7.85 -22.10
C PRO A 453 8.87 6.72 -21.26
N LYS A 454 9.05 6.98 -19.97
CA LYS A 454 9.59 5.98 -19.03
C LYS A 454 8.46 5.12 -18.47
N VAL A 455 8.81 3.94 -18.00
CA VAL A 455 7.87 2.99 -17.40
C VAL A 455 7.73 3.27 -15.89
N PHE A 456 6.49 3.32 -15.47
CA PHE A 456 6.06 3.12 -14.10
C PHE A 456 5.30 1.78 -14.04
N ALA A 457 5.88 0.75 -13.45
CA ALA A 457 5.18 -0.50 -13.13
C ALA A 457 4.34 -0.24 -11.87
N GLY A 458 3.18 0.42 -12.04
CA GLY A 458 2.45 1.07 -10.96
C GLY A 458 1.60 0.13 -10.12
N GLU A 459 1.23 -1.03 -10.67
CA GLU A 459 0.56 -2.08 -9.91
C GLU A 459 1.02 -3.43 -10.41
N TYR A 460 1.61 -4.24 -9.52
CA TYR A 460 1.93 -5.61 -9.86
C TYR A 460 1.93 -6.52 -8.64
N ALA A 461 1.52 -7.77 -8.86
CA ALA A 461 1.68 -8.88 -7.94
C ALA A 461 1.64 -10.20 -8.70
N ALA A 462 2.45 -11.17 -8.28
CA ALA A 462 2.38 -12.53 -8.79
C ALA A 462 1.25 -13.28 -8.09
N HIS A 463 0.26 -13.75 -8.87
CA HIS A 463 -0.91 -14.48 -8.38
C HIS A 463 -0.64 -15.98 -8.45
N ALA A 464 -0.07 -16.55 -7.40
CA ALA A 464 0.07 -17.99 -7.27
C ALA A 464 -1.30 -18.67 -7.09
N LYS A 465 -1.45 -19.86 -7.65
CA LYS A 465 -2.74 -20.54 -7.79
C LYS A 465 -3.36 -20.95 -6.45
N HIS A 466 -2.56 -21.39 -5.49
CA HIS A 466 -3.03 -21.94 -4.22
C HIS A 466 -2.99 -20.89 -3.10
N ASP A 467 -1.80 -20.39 -2.81
CA ASP A 467 -1.58 -19.35 -1.80
C ASP A 467 -0.94 -18.12 -2.47
N PRO A 468 -1.74 -17.06 -2.72
CA PRO A 468 -1.28 -15.89 -3.48
C PRO A 468 -0.07 -15.17 -2.86
N ASN A 469 0.12 -15.20 -1.54
CA ASN A 469 1.30 -14.65 -0.85
C ASN A 469 2.39 -15.71 -0.57
N SER A 470 2.39 -16.84 -1.28
CA SER A 470 3.38 -17.89 -1.12
C SER A 470 4.79 -17.45 -1.52
N TRP A 471 5.80 -18.20 -1.06
CA TRP A 471 7.19 -18.00 -1.46
C TRP A 471 7.37 -18.12 -2.98
N GLU A 472 6.59 -18.96 -3.67
CA GLU A 472 6.59 -19.06 -5.12
C GLU A 472 6.28 -17.71 -5.79
N ALA A 473 5.25 -17.01 -5.33
CA ALA A 473 4.88 -15.69 -5.84
C ALA A 473 6.01 -14.69 -5.60
N ALA A 474 6.48 -14.59 -4.35
CA ALA A 474 7.53 -13.65 -3.96
C ALA A 474 8.86 -13.89 -4.70
N LEU A 475 9.28 -15.15 -4.87
CA LEU A 475 10.49 -15.51 -5.59
C LEU A 475 10.39 -15.19 -7.09
N SER A 476 9.20 -15.35 -7.68
CA SER A 476 8.96 -15.00 -9.08
C SER A 476 8.98 -13.49 -9.32
N GLU A 477 8.52 -12.71 -8.36
CA GLU A 477 8.69 -11.25 -8.36
C GLU A 477 10.16 -10.86 -8.20
N ALA A 478 10.91 -11.52 -7.30
CA ALA A 478 12.35 -11.30 -7.17
C ALA A 478 13.10 -11.53 -8.48
N ALA A 479 12.74 -12.58 -9.22
CA ALA A 479 13.28 -12.88 -10.54
C ALA A 479 12.94 -11.78 -11.57
N PHE A 480 11.67 -11.36 -11.64
CA PHE A 480 11.22 -10.29 -12.54
C PHE A 480 11.91 -8.94 -12.24
N MET A 481 12.07 -8.59 -10.97
CA MET A 481 12.68 -7.33 -10.54
C MET A 481 14.15 -7.22 -10.94
N THR A 482 14.86 -8.33 -11.21
CA THR A 482 16.21 -8.28 -11.81
C THR A 482 16.18 -7.60 -13.17
N GLY A 483 15.14 -7.83 -13.94
CA GLY A 483 14.90 -7.18 -15.24
C GLY A 483 14.53 -5.72 -15.14
N LEU A 484 13.73 -5.34 -14.11
CA LEU A 484 13.43 -3.92 -13.85
C LEU A 484 14.72 -3.15 -13.58
N GLU A 485 15.56 -3.64 -12.66
CA GLU A 485 16.81 -2.97 -12.29
C GLU A 485 17.81 -2.92 -13.44
N ARG A 486 17.95 -4.00 -14.22
CA ARG A 486 18.81 -4.04 -15.40
C ARG A 486 18.43 -2.97 -16.44
N ASN A 487 17.14 -2.64 -16.53
CA ASN A 487 16.57 -1.67 -17.45
C ASN A 487 16.23 -0.32 -16.78
N ALA A 488 17.03 0.13 -15.83
CA ALA A 488 16.77 1.37 -15.06
C ALA A 488 16.76 2.65 -15.91
N ASP A 489 17.21 2.61 -17.18
CA ASP A 489 17.09 3.70 -18.14
C ASP A 489 15.71 3.75 -18.83
N VAL A 490 14.89 2.72 -18.65
CA VAL A 490 13.50 2.64 -19.10
C VAL A 490 12.55 2.61 -17.92
N VAL A 491 12.77 1.75 -16.92
CA VAL A 491 11.93 1.60 -15.75
C VAL A 491 12.39 2.56 -14.66
N TYR A 492 11.58 3.58 -14.41
CA TYR A 492 11.90 4.61 -13.41
C TYR A 492 11.27 4.35 -12.06
N GLN A 493 10.14 3.62 -12.05
CA GLN A 493 9.36 3.37 -10.84
C GLN A 493 8.66 2.02 -10.92
N ALA A 494 8.51 1.38 -9.76
CA ALA A 494 7.75 0.13 -9.60
C ALA A 494 7.15 0.08 -8.21
N THR A 495 5.86 -0.25 -8.11
CA THR A 495 5.13 -0.34 -6.84
C THR A 495 4.28 -1.61 -6.78
N TYR A 496 4.49 -2.39 -5.71
CA TYR A 496 3.67 -3.58 -5.45
C TYR A 496 2.25 -3.18 -5.03
N ALA A 497 1.25 -3.93 -5.47
CA ALA A 497 -0.16 -3.68 -5.19
C ALA A 497 -0.95 -4.98 -4.95
N PRO A 498 -1.96 -4.96 -4.03
CA PRO A 498 -2.25 -3.95 -3.01
C PRO A 498 -1.30 -3.98 -1.82
N LEU A 499 -1.33 -2.92 -1.00
CA LEU A 499 -0.41 -2.71 0.11
C LEU A 499 -0.85 -3.42 1.39
N PHE A 500 -2.12 -3.28 1.77
CA PHE A 500 -2.66 -3.69 3.06
C PHE A 500 -3.89 -4.56 2.96
N ALA A 501 -3.99 -5.58 3.84
CA ALA A 501 -5.22 -6.33 4.05
C ALA A 501 -5.47 -6.62 5.53
N HIS A 502 -6.67 -6.28 6.01
CA HIS A 502 -7.16 -6.77 7.29
C HIS A 502 -7.52 -8.26 7.18
N VAL A 503 -7.00 -9.11 8.09
CA VAL A 503 -7.16 -10.58 8.00
C VAL A 503 -8.62 -11.04 7.97
N GLU A 504 -9.54 -10.28 8.56
CA GLU A 504 -10.97 -10.57 8.53
C GLU A 504 -11.72 -9.81 7.43
N GLY A 505 -11.17 -8.69 6.94
CA GLY A 505 -11.81 -7.76 6.01
C GLY A 505 -11.35 -7.87 4.55
N TRP A 506 -10.41 -8.74 4.22
CA TRP A 506 -9.87 -8.82 2.88
C TRP A 506 -10.92 -9.28 1.85
N GLN A 507 -10.86 -8.71 0.66
CA GLN A 507 -11.67 -9.04 -0.50
C GLN A 507 -10.82 -9.48 -1.70
N TRP A 508 -9.58 -8.98 -1.74
CA TRP A 508 -8.58 -9.25 -2.78
C TRP A 508 -7.28 -9.76 -2.16
N ARG A 509 -6.57 -10.64 -2.86
CA ARG A 509 -5.24 -11.17 -2.52
C ARG A 509 -4.42 -11.34 -3.80
N PRO A 510 -3.07 -11.30 -3.77
CA PRO A 510 -2.18 -11.13 -2.61
C PRO A 510 -2.07 -9.69 -2.12
N ASP A 511 -1.55 -9.50 -0.89
CA ASP A 511 -1.29 -8.19 -0.29
C ASP A 511 0.10 -8.16 0.34
N LEU A 512 0.72 -6.98 0.39
CA LEU A 512 2.10 -6.85 0.87
C LEU A 512 2.21 -7.01 2.40
N ILE A 513 1.29 -6.38 3.13
CA ILE A 513 1.24 -6.36 4.59
C ILE A 513 -0.15 -6.77 5.05
N TRP A 514 -0.22 -7.85 5.82
CA TRP A 514 -1.43 -8.29 6.48
C TRP A 514 -1.47 -7.76 7.91
N PHE A 515 -2.65 -7.46 8.44
CA PHE A 515 -2.78 -6.95 9.80
C PHE A 515 -4.10 -7.38 10.44
N ASP A 516 -4.09 -7.43 11.77
CA ASP A 516 -5.27 -7.52 12.62
C ASP A 516 -5.42 -6.25 13.47
N ASN A 517 -6.30 -6.27 14.46
CA ASN A 517 -6.52 -5.12 15.32
C ASN A 517 -5.35 -4.80 16.27
N LEU A 518 -4.34 -5.66 16.40
CA LEU A 518 -3.23 -5.49 17.35
C LEU A 518 -1.86 -5.47 16.69
N THR A 519 -1.68 -6.19 15.57
CA THR A 519 -0.36 -6.43 14.99
C THR A 519 -0.43 -6.49 13.46
N SER A 520 0.75 -6.43 12.84
CA SER A 520 0.94 -6.65 11.41
C SER A 520 1.81 -7.89 11.15
N VAL A 521 1.77 -8.37 9.91
CA VAL A 521 2.67 -9.39 9.37
C VAL A 521 3.16 -8.98 7.98
N ARG A 522 4.47 -9.05 7.79
CA ARG A 522 5.16 -8.80 6.54
C ARG A 522 5.15 -10.08 5.71
N SER A 523 4.57 -10.05 4.50
CA SER A 523 4.56 -11.20 3.60
C SER A 523 5.98 -11.54 3.09
N ALA A 524 6.16 -12.68 2.45
CA ALA A 524 7.39 -12.99 1.74
C ALA A 524 7.67 -11.97 0.62
N ASN A 525 6.61 -11.49 -0.06
CA ASN A 525 6.66 -10.43 -1.06
C ASN A 525 7.20 -9.11 -0.47
N TYR A 526 6.80 -8.77 0.76
CA TYR A 526 7.32 -7.59 1.47
C TYR A 526 8.84 -7.63 1.58
N TYR A 527 9.41 -8.77 1.99
CA TYR A 527 10.85 -8.89 2.16
C TYR A 527 11.61 -8.83 0.82
N VAL A 528 11.02 -9.31 -0.27
CA VAL A 528 11.59 -9.12 -1.61
C VAL A 528 11.64 -7.63 -1.96
N GLN A 529 10.54 -6.89 -1.80
CA GLN A 529 10.48 -5.45 -2.06
C GLN A 529 11.48 -4.68 -1.16
N GLN A 530 11.55 -5.03 0.12
CA GLN A 530 12.48 -4.43 1.08
C GLN A 530 13.94 -4.64 0.66
N LEU A 531 14.31 -5.84 0.25
CA LEU A 531 15.69 -6.13 -0.16
C LEU A 531 16.09 -5.36 -1.41
N TYR A 532 15.17 -5.16 -2.36
CA TYR A 532 15.41 -4.30 -3.51
C TYR A 532 15.51 -2.82 -3.11
N GLY A 533 14.63 -2.33 -2.25
CA GLY A 533 14.66 -0.95 -1.73
C GLY A 533 15.95 -0.62 -1.00
N LEU A 534 16.36 -1.48 -0.06
CA LEU A 534 17.59 -1.32 0.74
C LEU A 534 18.89 -1.45 -0.08
N ASN A 535 18.83 -2.20 -1.19
CA ASN A 535 19.99 -2.53 -2.01
C ASN A 535 19.86 -2.03 -3.46
N LYS A 536 19.18 -0.93 -3.65
CA LYS A 536 18.93 -0.34 -4.97
C LYS A 536 20.23 0.05 -5.70
N GLY A 537 21.22 0.57 -5.01
CA GLY A 537 22.41 1.16 -5.63
C GLY A 537 22.10 2.49 -6.34
N THR A 538 23.07 2.99 -7.10
CA THR A 538 22.94 4.23 -7.87
C THR A 538 23.15 4.05 -9.37
N HIS A 539 23.84 2.99 -9.78
CA HIS A 539 24.13 2.68 -11.18
C HIS A 539 24.05 1.17 -11.43
N VAL A 540 23.49 0.79 -12.54
CA VAL A 540 23.50 -0.60 -13.01
C VAL A 540 24.93 -1.00 -13.39
N LEU A 541 25.33 -2.22 -13.06
CA LEU A 541 26.53 -2.87 -13.57
C LEU A 541 26.10 -3.95 -14.56
N LYS A 542 26.75 -4.00 -15.72
CA LYS A 542 26.48 -5.07 -16.69
C LYS A 542 26.89 -6.41 -16.08
N LEU A 543 25.92 -7.28 -15.84
CA LEU A 543 26.11 -8.66 -15.41
C LEU A 543 25.65 -9.60 -16.53
N THR A 544 26.49 -10.57 -16.89
CA THR A 544 26.22 -11.54 -17.98
C THR A 544 26.73 -12.93 -17.65
N GLU A 545 26.08 -13.93 -18.23
CA GLU A 545 26.60 -15.29 -18.44
C GLU A 545 26.73 -15.53 -19.94
N ASP A 546 27.89 -16.00 -20.41
CA ASP A 546 28.18 -16.19 -21.84
C ASP A 546 27.85 -14.96 -22.72
N GLY A 547 28.06 -13.76 -22.16
CA GLY A 547 27.79 -12.47 -22.82
C GLY A 547 26.31 -12.04 -22.87
N LYS A 548 25.38 -12.85 -22.38
CA LYS A 548 23.92 -12.57 -22.31
C LYS A 548 23.48 -12.22 -20.90
N ALA A 549 22.34 -11.52 -20.78
CA ALA A 549 21.70 -11.30 -19.50
C ALA A 549 21.31 -12.61 -18.83
N VAL A 550 21.32 -12.64 -17.49
CA VAL A 550 20.90 -13.81 -16.71
C VAL A 550 19.40 -13.66 -16.39
N GLU A 551 18.57 -14.30 -17.21
CA GLU A 551 17.11 -14.07 -17.23
C GLU A 551 16.30 -15.36 -17.39
N GLY A 552 16.70 -16.43 -16.69
CA GLY A 552 15.92 -17.66 -16.58
C GLY A 552 16.61 -18.94 -17.05
N LYS A 553 17.83 -18.86 -17.62
CA LYS A 553 18.60 -20.05 -17.92
C LYS A 553 18.83 -20.88 -16.65
N ASP A 554 18.42 -22.15 -16.67
CA ASP A 554 18.49 -23.07 -15.53
C ASP A 554 17.81 -22.57 -14.24
N GLY A 555 16.79 -21.68 -14.39
CA GLY A 555 16.05 -21.05 -13.30
C GLY A 555 16.76 -19.90 -12.61
N LEU A 556 17.88 -19.41 -13.16
CA LEU A 556 18.67 -18.33 -12.59
C LEU A 556 18.33 -16.97 -13.19
N TYR A 557 18.19 -15.97 -12.33
CA TYR A 557 17.99 -14.56 -12.66
C TYR A 557 18.96 -13.73 -11.85
N ALA A 558 19.63 -12.76 -12.47
CA ALA A 558 20.60 -11.95 -11.76
C ALA A 558 20.73 -10.53 -12.30
N THR A 559 21.03 -9.61 -11.40
CA THR A 559 21.39 -8.23 -11.70
C THR A 559 22.52 -7.77 -10.78
N ALA A 560 23.24 -6.73 -11.19
CA ALA A 560 24.26 -6.09 -10.36
C ALA A 560 24.15 -4.59 -10.45
N CYS A 561 24.47 -3.91 -9.34
CA CYS A 561 24.54 -2.46 -9.29
C CYS A 561 25.70 -1.98 -8.40
N TYR A 562 26.05 -0.72 -8.58
CA TYR A 562 27.03 -0.01 -7.78
C TYR A 562 26.34 1.14 -7.03
N ASP A 563 26.61 1.25 -5.76
CA ASP A 563 26.20 2.38 -4.94
C ASP A 563 27.38 3.32 -4.72
N LYS A 564 27.40 4.45 -5.43
CA LYS A 564 28.48 5.43 -5.33
C LYS A 564 28.55 6.13 -3.98
N ASN A 565 27.42 6.19 -3.23
CA ASN A 565 27.36 6.86 -1.94
C ASN A 565 28.08 6.05 -0.85
N THR A 566 27.91 4.74 -0.87
CA THR A 566 28.55 3.79 0.06
C THR A 566 29.76 3.09 -0.54
N LYS A 567 30.01 3.27 -1.85
CA LYS A 567 31.04 2.61 -2.65
C LYS A 567 30.91 1.08 -2.66
N SER A 568 29.66 0.61 -2.58
CA SER A 568 29.33 -0.83 -2.52
C SER A 568 29.03 -1.41 -3.88
N TYR A 569 29.49 -2.64 -4.10
CA TYR A 569 29.08 -3.50 -5.22
C TYR A 569 27.99 -4.44 -4.74
N ILE A 570 26.88 -4.51 -5.44
CA ILE A 570 25.71 -5.26 -5.02
C ILE A 570 25.34 -6.22 -6.15
N VAL A 571 25.14 -7.51 -5.81
CA VAL A 571 24.67 -8.53 -6.75
C VAL A 571 23.43 -9.19 -6.15
N LYS A 572 22.38 -9.29 -6.94
CA LYS A 572 21.14 -9.95 -6.59
C LYS A 572 20.96 -11.17 -7.49
N ILE A 573 20.68 -12.34 -6.89
CA ILE A 573 20.52 -13.61 -7.60
C ILE A 573 19.25 -14.28 -7.08
N ALA A 574 18.33 -14.63 -7.99
CA ALA A 574 17.20 -15.51 -7.71
C ALA A 574 17.43 -16.86 -8.40
N ASN A 575 17.30 -17.94 -7.64
CA ASN A 575 17.26 -19.31 -8.12
C ASN A 575 15.84 -19.84 -7.95
N THR A 576 15.10 -19.92 -9.04
CA THR A 576 13.71 -20.42 -9.07
C THR A 576 13.62 -21.92 -9.37
N SER A 577 14.76 -22.60 -9.47
CA SER A 577 14.82 -24.05 -9.70
C SER A 577 14.79 -24.84 -8.39
N ASN A 578 14.40 -26.10 -8.47
CA ASN A 578 14.41 -27.05 -7.34
C ASN A 578 15.80 -27.66 -7.07
N GLU A 579 16.87 -27.09 -7.61
CA GLU A 579 18.23 -27.57 -7.48
C GLU A 579 19.15 -26.49 -6.94
N GLU A 580 20.12 -26.88 -6.13
CA GLU A 580 21.24 -26.01 -5.75
C GLU A 580 22.10 -25.72 -6.98
N LYS A 581 22.61 -24.51 -7.12
CA LYS A 581 23.45 -24.07 -8.23
C LYS A 581 24.81 -23.56 -7.73
N ASP A 582 25.87 -24.04 -8.34
CA ASP A 582 27.22 -23.52 -8.13
C ASP A 582 27.48 -22.38 -9.13
N ILE A 583 27.76 -21.18 -8.59
CA ILE A 583 27.92 -19.95 -9.38
C ILE A 583 29.24 -19.29 -9.03
N THR A 584 30.04 -18.95 -10.02
CA THR A 584 31.22 -18.10 -9.89
C THR A 584 30.90 -16.71 -10.44
N VAL A 585 31.00 -15.67 -9.61
CA VAL A 585 30.79 -14.27 -10.02
C VAL A 585 32.13 -13.56 -10.06
N THR A 586 32.58 -13.13 -11.24
CA THR A 586 33.84 -12.40 -11.44
C THR A 586 33.57 -10.91 -11.62
N PHE A 587 34.17 -10.08 -10.79
CA PHE A 587 34.08 -8.60 -10.85
C PHE A 587 35.23 -8.05 -11.67
N ASN A 588 35.01 -7.90 -12.98
CA ASN A 588 36.03 -7.42 -13.91
C ASN A 588 36.40 -5.96 -13.65
N GLY A 589 37.71 -5.70 -13.68
CA GLY A 589 38.27 -4.37 -13.41
C GLY A 589 38.57 -4.08 -11.95
N LEU A 590 38.22 -5.00 -11.02
CA LEU A 590 38.66 -4.93 -9.62
C LEU A 590 39.86 -5.87 -9.40
N LYS A 591 40.73 -5.49 -8.46
CA LYS A 591 41.79 -6.37 -7.98
C LYS A 591 41.30 -7.31 -6.88
N LYS A 592 40.44 -6.80 -6.01
CA LYS A 592 39.82 -7.55 -4.90
C LYS A 592 38.53 -6.87 -4.45
N LEU A 593 37.65 -7.66 -3.85
CA LEU A 593 36.54 -7.22 -3.00
C LEU A 593 36.98 -7.26 -1.54
N ASN A 594 36.44 -6.39 -0.72
CA ASN A 594 36.55 -6.51 0.73
C ASN A 594 35.54 -7.55 1.23
N GLY A 595 35.57 -7.91 2.54
CA GLY A 595 34.53 -8.73 3.15
C GLY A 595 33.15 -8.08 2.98
N GLY A 596 32.14 -8.88 2.73
CA GLY A 596 30.78 -8.42 2.41
C GLY A 596 29.71 -9.08 3.29
N LYS A 597 28.46 -8.76 2.97
CA LYS A 597 27.27 -9.35 3.58
C LYS A 597 26.45 -10.09 2.53
N LEU A 598 25.95 -11.26 2.90
CA LEU A 598 24.92 -12.00 2.22
C LEU A 598 23.62 -11.85 2.99
N THR A 599 22.55 -11.41 2.34
CA THR A 599 21.19 -11.53 2.86
C THR A 599 20.41 -12.50 1.99
N LEU A 600 19.92 -13.58 2.60
CA LEU A 600 19.24 -14.70 1.95
C LEU A 600 17.78 -14.77 2.38
N LEU A 601 16.87 -14.87 1.40
CA LEU A 601 15.49 -15.34 1.56
C LEU A 601 15.40 -16.76 1.00
N HIS A 602 14.84 -17.68 1.77
CA HIS A 602 14.69 -19.07 1.38
C HIS A 602 13.62 -19.76 2.23
N ALA A 603 12.87 -20.64 1.61
CA ALA A 603 12.06 -21.66 2.28
C ALA A 603 12.17 -22.98 1.49
N ASP A 604 12.20 -24.10 2.23
CA ASP A 604 12.20 -25.44 1.62
C ASP A 604 10.86 -25.73 0.93
N ASP A 605 9.76 -25.23 1.54
CA ASP A 605 8.42 -25.31 0.95
C ASP A 605 8.16 -24.04 0.12
N ILE A 606 7.97 -24.21 -1.18
CA ILE A 606 7.65 -23.10 -2.10
C ILE A 606 6.27 -22.48 -1.82
N GLN A 607 5.39 -23.20 -1.11
CA GLN A 607 4.08 -22.69 -0.68
C GLN A 607 4.13 -22.02 0.71
N ALA A 608 5.31 -21.90 1.33
CA ALA A 608 5.45 -21.21 2.61
C ALA A 608 4.94 -19.78 2.54
N GLU A 609 4.19 -19.38 3.57
CA GLU A 609 3.55 -18.06 3.67
C GLU A 609 3.72 -17.52 5.11
N ASN A 610 4.00 -16.22 5.23
CA ASN A 610 3.97 -15.53 6.52
C ASN A 610 2.53 -15.17 6.88
N LYS A 611 2.07 -15.60 8.07
CA LYS A 611 0.71 -15.39 8.59
C LYS A 611 0.75 -14.81 10.00
N ILE A 612 -0.37 -14.29 10.51
CA ILE A 612 -0.44 -13.71 11.87
C ILE A 612 0.04 -14.68 12.95
N ASP A 613 -0.26 -15.97 12.82
CA ASP A 613 0.15 -17.05 13.71
C ASP A 613 1.54 -17.64 13.40
N ASN A 614 2.10 -17.34 12.22
CA ASN A 614 3.44 -17.77 11.80
C ASN A 614 4.13 -16.67 10.96
N LYS A 615 4.63 -15.63 11.62
CA LYS A 615 5.18 -14.44 10.95
C LYS A 615 6.55 -14.64 10.31
N ASN A 616 7.22 -15.75 10.57
CA ASN A 616 8.64 -15.95 10.25
C ASN A 616 8.90 -17.18 9.36
N ALA A 617 7.91 -17.63 8.59
CA ALA A 617 8.09 -18.76 7.67
C ALA A 617 9.13 -18.44 6.58
N VAL A 618 9.13 -17.19 6.06
CA VAL A 618 10.07 -16.70 5.07
C VAL A 618 10.56 -15.32 5.50
N VAL A 619 11.77 -15.24 6.04
CA VAL A 619 12.38 -13.99 6.52
C VAL A 619 13.84 -13.89 6.08
N PRO A 620 14.39 -12.66 5.91
CA PRO A 620 15.78 -12.49 5.51
C PRO A 620 16.74 -12.93 6.62
N VAL A 621 17.75 -13.71 6.23
CA VAL A 621 18.85 -14.11 7.10
C VAL A 621 20.15 -13.51 6.57
N THR A 622 20.87 -12.75 7.41
CA THR A 622 22.10 -12.10 7.03
C THR A 622 23.32 -12.79 7.65
N SER A 623 24.36 -12.98 6.85
CA SER A 623 25.65 -13.55 7.24
C SER A 623 26.82 -12.81 6.57
N ASP A 624 28.02 -13.02 7.08
CA ASP A 624 29.24 -12.56 6.41
C ASP A 624 29.55 -13.42 5.19
N VAL A 625 30.14 -12.81 4.17
CA VAL A 625 30.62 -13.49 2.97
C VAL A 625 31.99 -12.95 2.57
N GLU A 626 32.87 -13.87 2.16
CA GLU A 626 34.22 -13.58 1.68
C GLU A 626 34.33 -13.84 0.18
N ALA A 627 35.11 -13.01 -0.49
CA ALA A 627 35.50 -13.20 -1.88
C ALA A 627 36.99 -13.54 -2.01
N ASN A 628 37.36 -14.35 -2.97
CA ASN A 628 38.75 -14.65 -3.29
C ASN A 628 39.24 -13.65 -4.37
N GLY A 629 39.93 -12.61 -3.94
CA GLY A 629 40.28 -11.51 -4.83
C GLY A 629 39.04 -10.80 -5.37
N ASN A 630 38.85 -10.82 -6.68
CA ASN A 630 37.68 -10.27 -7.35
C ASN A 630 36.63 -11.34 -7.74
N VAL A 631 36.74 -12.53 -7.17
CA VAL A 631 35.86 -13.67 -7.48
C VAL A 631 35.04 -14.06 -6.25
N LEU A 632 33.75 -14.11 -6.40
CA LEU A 632 32.80 -14.64 -5.44
C LEU A 632 32.31 -16.01 -5.89
N ASN A 633 32.51 -17.05 -5.08
CA ASN A 633 31.94 -18.38 -5.30
C ASN A 633 30.71 -18.55 -4.43
N VAL A 634 29.62 -18.93 -5.05
CA VAL A 634 28.29 -19.02 -4.44
C VAL A 634 27.73 -20.42 -4.62
N LYS A 635 27.22 -21.01 -3.55
CA LYS A 635 26.28 -22.12 -3.58
C LYS A 635 24.88 -21.59 -3.37
N MET A 636 24.16 -21.43 -4.47
CA MET A 636 22.82 -20.85 -4.44
C MET A 636 21.80 -21.96 -4.16
N LYS A 637 21.15 -21.93 -2.98
CA LYS A 637 20.12 -22.91 -2.62
C LYS A 637 19.00 -22.96 -3.66
N ALA A 638 18.35 -24.10 -3.79
CA ALA A 638 17.09 -24.21 -4.52
C ALA A 638 16.06 -23.20 -3.96
N ASN A 639 15.20 -22.69 -4.82
CA ASN A 639 14.10 -21.79 -4.41
C ASN A 639 14.55 -20.67 -3.45
N SER A 640 15.54 -19.88 -3.86
CA SER A 640 16.11 -18.84 -2.99
C SER A 640 16.38 -17.53 -3.71
N PHE A 641 16.37 -16.43 -2.94
CA PHE A 641 16.78 -15.10 -3.38
C PHE A 641 17.87 -14.56 -2.47
N ALA A 642 18.98 -14.16 -3.05
CA ALA A 642 20.16 -13.68 -2.33
C ALA A 642 20.60 -12.30 -2.79
N VAL A 643 21.00 -11.47 -1.83
CA VAL A 643 21.64 -10.18 -2.06
C VAL A 643 23.04 -10.20 -1.45
N TYR A 644 24.05 -10.01 -2.29
CA TYR A 644 25.46 -9.89 -1.90
C TYR A 644 25.87 -8.42 -1.97
N ARG A 645 26.43 -7.89 -0.92
CA ARG A 645 26.89 -6.51 -0.83
C ARG A 645 28.34 -6.43 -0.30
N PHE A 646 29.23 -5.84 -1.08
CA PHE A 646 30.67 -5.68 -0.79
C PHE A 646 31.08 -4.21 -0.72
#